data_e59e17e88788839945f0bc6ee59b5c42
#
_entry.id   e59e17e88788839945f0bc6ee59b5c42
#
_cell.length_a   1.000
_cell.length_b   1.000
_cell.length_c   1.000
_cell.angle_alpha   90.00
_cell.angle_beta   90.00
_cell.angle_gamma   90.00
#
_symmetry.space_group_name_H-M   'P 1'
#
loop_
_entity.id
_entity.type
_entity.pdbx_description
1 polymer ?
#
loop_
_entity_poly.entity_id
_entity_poly.type
_entity_poly.pdbx_seq_one_letter_code
_entity_poly.pdbx_strand_id
1 'polypeptide(L)'
;SRGLGDVYKRQRIGSSTFYIYNILMKSILGISAFYHDSAASIIVNGKIIAAAQEERFTRIKHDLSYPFNAIQFVLKHANLKLSEVDHIVFFEKPFLKFERLLETYVAFAPKGFKSFCKAMPIWLSEKLFQKKLLFNKLKEHDENFNDRKKIMFSDHHLSHAASAYYPSPFNEAIVLTADGVGEWATTTLAIAKENKVDIKKEIHFPHSLGLLYSAFTYYTGFKVNSGEYKLMGLAPYGSPIYKDKILKNLIDVKDDGTFRLNQDYFNYATGLTMTNKKFDSLFVQPARKANNENLTQFHMDIAASIQEVTEEIMIKLATSIKKEYGINNLCLAGGVALNCVANGKLLEKKIFDKIWIQPAAGDAGGSLGAALALWHNELDNPRKVNSNDDMQGSYLGPEFDNTEIEKILKEIGAEYEIKDEKDLISKTAEDLSNGMAVGWFQGRMEFGPRALGARSILGDPRSSSMQKNLNLKVKYRESFRPFAPSVLREDVSEWFNINSDSPYMLLVSSINKKKCFSMTEEQKKLFGIDKLNIKRSEIPAVTHVDYSARIQTVHENTNKRYYELLKKFKEITNCPVLVNTSFNVRGEPIVNTPLDAFNCFMGTDLDKLVIGNFYLDKKKQNQNLKKDYSKEFELD
;
A
#
# COMPACT_ATOMS: atom_id res chain seq x y z
N SER A 1 -69.10 -15.41 0.88
CA SER A 1 -69.68 -16.05 -0.33
C SER A 1 -69.26 -15.27 -1.57
N ARG A 2 -68.61 -15.99 -2.45
CA ARG A 2 -68.70 -15.91 -3.94
C ARG A 2 -68.26 -14.56 -4.53
N GLY A 3 -67.45 -14.49 -5.56
CA GLY A 3 -66.95 -15.50 -6.49
C GLY A 3 -66.35 -14.77 -7.70
N LEU A 4 -65.30 -15.32 -8.20
CA LEU A 4 -64.92 -15.65 -9.56
C LEU A 4 -65.53 -14.85 -10.72
N GLY A 5 -64.70 -14.49 -11.68
CA GLY A 5 -65.09 -14.42 -13.07
C GLY A 5 -64.14 -13.67 -13.99
N ASP A 6 -63.24 -14.42 -14.59
CA ASP A 6 -62.51 -14.16 -15.83
C ASP A 6 -63.24 -13.30 -16.86
N VAL A 7 -62.47 -12.62 -17.73
CA VAL A 7 -62.44 -12.98 -19.18
C VAL A 7 -61.39 -12.15 -19.94
N TYR A 8 -60.52 -12.85 -20.64
CA TYR A 8 -59.67 -12.40 -21.74
C TYR A 8 -60.44 -11.81 -22.88
N LYS A 9 -59.93 -10.75 -23.51
CA LYS A 9 -59.95 -10.68 -24.99
C LYS A 9 -58.82 -9.81 -25.54
N ARG A 10 -58.07 -10.43 -26.44
CA ARG A 10 -56.98 -9.86 -27.26
C ARG A 10 -57.53 -8.75 -28.17
N GLN A 11 -56.75 -7.71 -28.37
CA GLN A 11 -56.55 -7.14 -29.71
C GLN A 11 -55.07 -6.64 -29.84
N ARG A 12 -54.41 -7.15 -30.88
CA ARG A 12 -53.14 -6.69 -31.39
C ARG A 12 -53.35 -5.35 -32.10
N ILE A 13 -52.50 -4.36 -31.82
CA ILE A 13 -51.91 -3.44 -32.81
C ILE A 13 -50.55 -3.04 -32.26
N GLY A 14 -49.53 -3.15 -33.13
CA GLY A 14 -48.14 -2.95 -32.76
C GLY A 14 -47.77 -1.50 -32.57
N SER A 15 -46.98 -1.28 -31.56
CA SER A 15 -45.92 -0.28 -31.50
C SER A 15 -44.85 -0.86 -30.60
N SER A 16 -43.70 -1.10 -31.17
CA SER A 16 -42.49 -1.47 -30.47
C SER A 16 -42.09 -0.34 -29.54
N THR A 17 -42.65 -0.37 -28.33
CA THR A 17 -42.13 0.46 -27.24
C THR A 17 -40.90 -0.28 -26.70
N PHE A 18 -39.72 0.16 -27.11
CA PHE A 18 -38.50 -0.13 -26.43
C PHE A 18 -38.66 0.31 -24.97
N TYR A 19 -38.95 -0.62 -24.08
CA TYR A 19 -38.66 -0.47 -22.67
C TYR A 19 -37.14 -0.46 -22.55
N ILE A 20 -36.54 0.72 -22.71
CA ILE A 20 -35.24 1.02 -22.13
C ILE A 20 -35.48 0.92 -20.65
N TYR A 21 -35.12 -0.22 -20.04
CA TYR A 21 -34.79 -0.26 -18.64
C TYR A 21 -33.64 0.73 -18.47
N ASN A 22 -33.96 1.94 -18.08
CA ASN A 22 -33.02 2.82 -17.40
C ASN A 22 -32.63 2.07 -16.12
N ILE A 23 -31.62 1.22 -16.21
CA ILE A 23 -30.88 0.76 -15.03
C ILE A 23 -30.28 2.05 -14.48
N LEU A 24 -30.94 2.64 -13.49
CA LEU A 24 -30.38 3.77 -12.73
C LEU A 24 -29.00 3.32 -12.27
N MET A 25 -27.95 3.92 -12.85
CA MET A 25 -26.59 3.64 -12.45
C MET A 25 -26.44 4.10 -11.01
N LYS A 26 -26.17 3.17 -10.09
CA LYS A 26 -25.92 3.47 -8.69
C LYS A 26 -24.43 3.68 -8.47
N SER A 27 -24.07 4.81 -7.89
CA SER A 27 -22.69 5.24 -7.66
C SER A 27 -22.41 5.52 -6.18
N ILE A 28 -21.25 5.11 -5.71
CA ILE A 28 -20.82 5.34 -4.33
C ILE A 28 -19.40 5.92 -4.35
N LEU A 29 -19.25 7.09 -3.72
CA LEU A 29 -17.97 7.75 -3.45
C LEU A 29 -17.48 7.35 -2.06
N GLY A 30 -16.34 6.70 -1.96
CA GLY A 30 -15.66 6.38 -0.71
C GLY A 30 -14.57 7.40 -0.40
N ILE A 31 -14.45 7.80 0.85
CA ILE A 31 -13.49 8.81 1.32
C ILE A 31 -12.74 8.32 2.56
N SER A 32 -11.41 8.41 2.53
CA SER A 32 -10.51 8.29 3.69
C SER A 32 -9.78 9.61 3.88
N ALA A 33 -9.77 10.17 5.11
CA ALA A 33 -9.13 11.45 5.38
C ALA A 33 -8.92 11.75 6.87
N PHE A 34 -8.14 12.81 7.16
CA PHE A 34 -7.94 13.46 8.46
C PHE A 34 -7.06 12.70 9.46
N TYR A 35 -6.34 11.68 9.01
CA TYR A 35 -5.34 10.99 9.84
C TYR A 35 -4.01 10.84 9.10
N HIS A 36 -3.92 9.96 8.10
CA HIS A 36 -2.83 9.84 7.11
C HIS A 36 -3.38 9.19 5.85
N ASP A 37 -2.63 9.28 4.74
CA ASP A 37 -2.94 8.63 3.47
C ASP A 37 -4.36 8.89 2.96
N SER A 38 -4.78 10.16 2.97
CA SER A 38 -6.09 10.55 2.46
C SER A 38 -6.29 10.10 1.02
N ALA A 39 -7.49 9.59 0.71
CA ALA A 39 -7.81 8.99 -0.57
C ALA A 39 -9.29 9.10 -0.90
N ALA A 40 -9.60 8.98 -2.20
CA ALA A 40 -10.95 8.81 -2.69
C ALA A 40 -11.03 7.65 -3.67
N SER A 41 -12.18 6.99 -3.70
CA SER A 41 -12.51 5.94 -4.66
C SER A 41 -13.96 6.07 -5.10
N ILE A 42 -14.26 5.64 -6.32
CA ILE A 42 -15.63 5.59 -6.84
C ILE A 42 -15.95 4.22 -7.40
N ILE A 43 -17.10 3.71 -7.01
CA ILE A 43 -17.68 2.50 -7.58
C ILE A 43 -19.00 2.82 -8.29
N VAL A 44 -19.26 2.14 -9.39
CA VAL A 44 -20.51 2.27 -10.15
C VAL A 44 -21.05 0.88 -10.40
N ASN A 45 -22.29 0.61 -9.96
CA ASN A 45 -22.92 -0.71 -10.01
C ASN A 45 -22.04 -1.84 -9.45
N GLY A 46 -21.31 -1.56 -8.35
CA GLY A 46 -20.39 -2.47 -7.69
C GLY A 46 -19.03 -2.65 -8.37
N LYS A 47 -18.77 -2.01 -9.51
CA LYS A 47 -17.48 -2.05 -10.20
C LYS A 47 -16.58 -0.91 -9.71
N ILE A 48 -15.33 -1.22 -9.45
CA ILE A 48 -14.30 -0.24 -9.13
C ILE A 48 -13.93 0.53 -10.40
N ILE A 49 -14.18 1.84 -10.41
CA ILE A 49 -13.95 2.69 -11.59
C ILE A 49 -12.61 3.43 -11.46
N ALA A 50 -12.39 4.09 -10.33
CA ALA A 50 -11.16 4.83 -10.06
C ALA A 50 -10.91 4.95 -8.56
N ALA A 51 -9.63 5.06 -8.19
CA ALA A 51 -9.18 5.37 -6.84
C ALA A 51 -7.83 6.09 -6.88
N ALA A 52 -7.63 7.07 -6.01
CA ALA A 52 -6.36 7.79 -5.90
C ALA A 52 -6.13 8.31 -4.48
N GLN A 53 -4.85 8.41 -4.10
CA GLN A 53 -4.41 9.07 -2.87
C GLN A 53 -4.20 10.57 -3.14
N GLU A 54 -4.54 11.42 -2.16
CA GLU A 54 -4.41 12.88 -2.27
C GLU A 54 -2.96 13.32 -2.43
N GLU A 55 -2.03 12.65 -1.75
CA GLU A 55 -0.58 12.92 -1.84
C GLU A 55 -0.04 12.93 -3.27
N ARG A 56 -0.69 12.21 -4.21
CA ARG A 56 -0.28 12.15 -5.62
C ARG A 56 -0.46 13.50 -6.32
N PHE A 57 -1.45 14.27 -5.88
CA PHE A 57 -1.80 15.57 -6.44
C PHE A 57 -1.15 16.72 -5.67
N THR A 58 -1.19 16.68 -4.34
CA THR A 58 -0.63 17.75 -3.47
C THR A 58 0.88 17.71 -3.37
N ARG A 59 1.50 16.58 -3.71
CA ARG A 59 2.93 16.30 -3.56
C ARG A 59 3.42 16.33 -2.10
N ILE A 60 2.49 16.22 -1.15
CA ILE A 60 2.75 16.10 0.30
C ILE A 60 2.61 14.64 0.69
N LYS A 61 3.73 14.02 1.08
CA LYS A 61 3.73 12.60 1.43
C LYS A 61 2.89 12.31 2.68
N HIS A 62 2.06 11.26 2.61
CA HIS A 62 1.09 10.89 3.64
C HIS A 62 0.12 12.02 3.98
N ASP A 63 -0.31 12.79 2.97
CA ASP A 63 -1.24 13.90 3.14
C ASP A 63 -2.47 13.47 3.96
N LEU A 64 -2.75 14.25 5.00
CA LEU A 64 -3.86 13.99 5.93
C LEU A 64 -5.08 14.88 5.67
N SER A 65 -4.99 15.79 4.71
CA SER A 65 -6.05 16.76 4.41
C SER A 65 -7.29 16.11 3.80
N TYR A 66 -8.35 16.88 3.63
CA TYR A 66 -9.51 16.45 2.85
C TYR A 66 -9.09 16.18 1.40
N PRO A 67 -9.40 15.00 0.81
CA PRO A 67 -8.86 14.58 -0.49
C PRO A 67 -9.55 15.26 -1.68
N PHE A 68 -9.41 16.57 -1.77
CA PHE A 68 -10.09 17.40 -2.76
C PHE A 68 -9.77 16.97 -4.19
N ASN A 69 -8.47 16.85 -4.50
CA ASN A 69 -8.03 16.51 -5.85
C ASN A 69 -8.35 15.06 -6.22
N ALA A 70 -8.21 14.14 -5.26
CA ALA A 70 -8.56 12.74 -5.49
C ALA A 70 -10.07 12.57 -5.76
N ILE A 71 -10.94 13.29 -5.03
CA ILE A 71 -12.39 13.32 -5.30
C ILE A 71 -12.68 13.88 -6.69
N GLN A 72 -12.06 15.00 -7.04
CA GLN A 72 -12.21 15.60 -8.38
C GLN A 72 -11.81 14.63 -9.49
N PHE A 73 -10.68 13.93 -9.30
CA PHE A 73 -10.19 12.94 -10.25
C PHE A 73 -11.17 11.78 -10.43
N VAL A 74 -11.62 11.12 -9.33
CA VAL A 74 -12.49 9.95 -9.45
C VAL A 74 -13.86 10.30 -10.01
N LEU A 75 -14.42 11.47 -9.69
CA LEU A 75 -15.67 11.97 -10.28
C LEU A 75 -15.51 12.23 -11.78
N LYS A 76 -14.44 12.93 -12.18
CA LYS A 76 -14.13 13.19 -13.59
C LYS A 76 -13.97 11.89 -14.38
N HIS A 77 -13.23 10.92 -13.83
CA HIS A 77 -12.99 9.63 -14.49
C HIS A 77 -14.26 8.80 -14.62
N ALA A 78 -15.19 8.88 -13.65
CA ALA A 78 -16.49 8.25 -13.71
C ALA A 78 -17.51 9.02 -14.58
N ASN A 79 -17.15 10.20 -15.08
CA ASN A 79 -18.02 11.13 -15.80
C ASN A 79 -19.31 11.46 -15.00
N LEU A 80 -19.16 11.75 -13.71
CA LEU A 80 -20.23 12.09 -12.78
C LEU A 80 -19.98 13.45 -12.12
N LYS A 81 -21.07 14.20 -11.88
CA LYS A 81 -21.08 15.31 -10.93
C LYS A 81 -21.32 14.77 -9.52
N LEU A 82 -20.85 15.46 -8.50
CA LEU A 82 -21.03 15.04 -7.12
C LEU A 82 -22.52 14.94 -6.73
N SER A 83 -23.36 15.85 -7.22
CA SER A 83 -24.81 15.83 -6.99
C SER A 83 -25.51 14.58 -7.56
N GLU A 84 -24.92 13.95 -8.57
CA GLU A 84 -25.41 12.74 -9.21
C GLU A 84 -25.02 11.46 -8.46
N VAL A 85 -24.01 11.53 -7.57
CA VAL A 85 -23.59 10.39 -6.75
C VAL A 85 -24.70 10.03 -5.75
N ASP A 86 -25.05 8.73 -5.67
CA ASP A 86 -26.15 8.25 -4.80
C ASP A 86 -25.75 8.26 -3.33
N HIS A 87 -24.53 7.79 -3.00
CA HIS A 87 -24.04 7.72 -1.64
C HIS A 87 -22.59 8.16 -1.54
N ILE A 88 -22.23 8.76 -0.40
CA ILE A 88 -20.87 9.13 -0.04
C ILE A 88 -20.57 8.48 1.30
N VAL A 89 -19.50 7.70 1.37
CA VAL A 89 -19.17 6.93 2.58
C VAL A 89 -17.80 7.31 3.08
N PHE A 90 -17.75 7.73 4.33
CA PHE A 90 -16.50 7.96 5.06
C PHE A 90 -16.06 6.68 5.77
N PHE A 91 -14.77 6.38 5.76
CA PHE A 91 -14.21 5.06 6.11
C PHE A 91 -14.17 4.72 7.59
N GLU A 92 -14.50 5.67 8.50
CA GLU A 92 -14.51 5.48 9.95
C GLU A 92 -15.66 6.22 10.63
N LYS A 93 -15.98 5.84 11.89
CA LYS A 93 -17.05 6.44 12.72
C LYS A 93 -16.46 7.42 13.75
N PRO A 94 -16.54 8.73 13.53
CA PRO A 94 -15.89 9.74 14.36
C PRO A 94 -16.33 9.73 15.83
N PHE A 95 -17.61 9.45 16.10
CA PHE A 95 -18.14 9.43 17.47
C PHE A 95 -17.52 8.30 18.31
N LEU A 96 -17.40 7.10 17.75
CA LEU A 96 -16.77 5.97 18.45
C LEU A 96 -15.28 6.21 18.69
N LYS A 97 -14.61 6.88 17.73
CA LYS A 97 -13.20 7.27 17.89
C LYS A 97 -13.03 8.31 19.01
N PHE A 98 -13.96 9.24 19.12
CA PHE A 98 -13.99 10.22 20.21
C PHE A 98 -14.26 9.57 21.57
N GLU A 99 -15.21 8.64 21.64
CA GLU A 99 -15.50 7.82 22.83
C GLU A 99 -14.24 7.12 23.33
N ARG A 100 -13.55 6.36 22.44
CA ARG A 100 -12.27 5.72 22.78
C ARG A 100 -11.28 6.73 23.35
N LEU A 101 -11.14 7.89 22.73
CA LEU A 101 -10.21 8.93 23.19
C LEU A 101 -10.52 9.37 24.61
N LEU A 102 -11.79 9.65 24.92
CA LEU A 102 -12.24 10.05 26.27
C LEU A 102 -12.01 8.95 27.29
N GLU A 103 -12.45 7.73 27.00
CA GLU A 103 -12.27 6.59 27.90
C GLU A 103 -10.78 6.29 28.17
N THR A 104 -9.94 6.41 27.13
CA THR A 104 -8.50 6.26 27.29
C THR A 104 -7.93 7.27 28.28
N TYR A 105 -8.26 8.56 28.15
CA TYR A 105 -7.77 9.57 29.09
C TYR A 105 -8.28 9.35 30.51
N VAL A 106 -9.51 8.93 30.68
CA VAL A 106 -10.09 8.60 32.00
C VAL A 106 -9.37 7.39 32.60
N ALA A 107 -9.18 6.32 31.83
CA ALA A 107 -8.52 5.09 32.29
C ALA A 107 -7.06 5.29 32.71
N PHE A 108 -6.34 6.21 32.07
CA PHE A 108 -4.94 6.50 32.37
C PHE A 108 -4.74 7.70 33.30
N ALA A 109 -5.80 8.38 33.75
CA ALA A 109 -5.68 9.57 34.62
C ALA A 109 -4.82 9.30 35.87
N PRO A 110 -3.98 10.26 36.30
CA PRO A 110 -3.77 11.63 35.77
C PRO A 110 -2.74 11.71 34.62
N LYS A 111 -2.25 10.57 34.10
CA LYS A 111 -1.31 10.55 32.96
C LYS A 111 -1.98 11.12 31.72
N GLY A 112 -1.23 11.87 30.90
CA GLY A 112 -1.73 12.39 29.62
C GLY A 112 -2.51 13.71 29.71
N PHE A 113 -2.59 14.38 30.86
CA PHE A 113 -3.32 15.65 31.01
C PHE A 113 -2.89 16.72 29.99
N LYS A 114 -1.57 16.83 29.71
CA LYS A 114 -1.07 17.81 28.73
C LYS A 114 -1.53 17.49 27.29
N SER A 115 -1.56 16.23 26.90
CA SER A 115 -2.03 15.79 25.56
C SER A 115 -3.54 15.91 25.47
N PHE A 116 -4.28 15.63 26.55
CA PHE A 116 -5.72 15.86 26.65
C PHE A 116 -6.07 17.34 26.39
N CYS A 117 -5.41 18.27 27.08
CA CYS A 117 -5.64 19.71 26.87
C CYS A 117 -5.35 20.18 25.44
N LYS A 118 -4.44 19.52 24.72
CA LYS A 118 -4.15 19.82 23.29
C LYS A 118 -5.18 19.18 22.34
N ALA A 119 -5.61 17.96 22.63
CA ALA A 119 -6.49 17.21 21.75
C ALA A 119 -7.95 17.65 21.84
N MET A 120 -8.46 17.90 23.04
CA MET A 120 -9.89 18.18 23.26
C MET A 120 -10.45 19.36 22.48
N PRO A 121 -9.79 20.54 22.41
CA PRO A 121 -10.32 21.66 21.62
C PRO A 121 -10.52 21.28 20.15
N ILE A 122 -9.56 20.57 19.54
CA ILE A 122 -9.62 20.14 18.13
C ILE A 122 -10.79 19.16 17.92
N TRP A 123 -10.96 18.20 18.83
CA TRP A 123 -12.05 17.22 18.73
C TRP A 123 -13.43 17.86 18.89
N LEU A 124 -13.57 18.75 19.87
CA LEU A 124 -14.85 19.42 20.14
C LEU A 124 -15.25 20.43 19.07
N SER A 125 -14.26 21.11 18.44
CA SER A 125 -14.56 22.13 17.42
C SER A 125 -14.73 21.57 16.00
N GLU A 126 -14.00 20.49 15.65
CA GLU A 126 -13.91 20.02 14.27
C GLU A 126 -14.40 18.59 14.09
N LYS A 127 -13.81 17.64 14.83
CA LYS A 127 -13.98 16.20 14.53
C LYS A 127 -15.35 15.64 14.93
N LEU A 128 -15.96 16.12 16.01
CA LEU A 128 -17.33 15.75 16.36
C LEU A 128 -18.37 16.20 15.32
N PHE A 129 -18.09 17.28 14.60
CA PHE A 129 -18.97 17.80 13.56
C PHE A 129 -18.55 17.35 12.16
N GLN A 130 -17.84 16.23 12.03
CA GLN A 130 -17.24 15.75 10.79
C GLN A 130 -18.25 15.60 9.65
N LYS A 131 -19.50 15.19 9.91
CA LYS A 131 -20.55 15.17 8.89
C LYS A 131 -20.85 16.55 8.31
N LYS A 132 -20.82 17.60 9.14
CA LYS A 132 -21.00 19.00 8.71
C LYS A 132 -19.76 19.48 7.94
N LEU A 133 -18.59 19.13 8.44
CA LEU A 133 -17.31 19.46 7.77
C LEU A 133 -17.26 18.84 6.38
N LEU A 134 -17.51 17.53 6.27
CA LEU A 134 -17.57 16.82 4.98
C LEU A 134 -18.60 17.43 4.04
N PHE A 135 -19.79 17.73 4.53
CA PHE A 135 -20.84 18.34 3.72
C PHE A 135 -20.40 19.71 3.15
N ASN A 136 -19.77 20.55 3.97
CA ASN A 136 -19.29 21.84 3.51
C ASN A 136 -18.18 21.70 2.46
N LYS A 137 -17.22 20.77 2.69
CA LYS A 137 -16.14 20.47 1.76
C LYS A 137 -16.64 19.86 0.44
N LEU A 138 -17.64 18.99 0.50
CA LEU A 138 -18.27 18.42 -0.68
C LEU A 138 -18.98 19.47 -1.54
N LYS A 139 -19.58 20.49 -0.92
CA LYS A 139 -20.16 21.62 -1.65
C LYS A 139 -19.15 22.46 -2.44
N GLU A 140 -17.87 22.43 -2.07
CA GLU A 140 -16.80 23.08 -2.83
C GLU A 140 -16.60 22.42 -4.22
N HIS A 141 -16.99 21.15 -4.40
CA HIS A 141 -16.94 20.44 -5.69
C HIS A 141 -18.17 20.68 -6.56
N ASP A 142 -19.33 20.82 -5.94
CA ASP A 142 -20.61 20.98 -6.64
C ASP A 142 -21.62 21.69 -5.73
N GLU A 143 -21.96 22.94 -6.07
CA GLU A 143 -22.92 23.76 -5.29
C GLU A 143 -24.32 23.14 -5.26
N ASN A 144 -24.67 22.29 -6.24
CA ASN A 144 -25.93 21.57 -6.28
C ASN A 144 -26.01 20.38 -5.32
N PHE A 145 -24.89 20.01 -4.69
CA PHE A 145 -24.89 18.98 -3.64
C PHE A 145 -25.51 19.50 -2.35
N ASN A 146 -26.78 19.15 -2.11
CA ASN A 146 -27.57 19.68 -0.99
C ASN A 146 -28.12 18.61 -0.03
N ASP A 147 -27.95 17.32 -0.35
CA ASP A 147 -28.49 16.23 0.47
C ASP A 147 -27.43 15.64 1.44
N ARG A 148 -27.49 16.07 2.71
CA ARG A 148 -26.65 15.53 3.78
C ARG A 148 -26.92 14.06 4.11
N LYS A 149 -28.10 13.51 3.72
CA LYS A 149 -28.44 12.11 4.00
C LYS A 149 -27.60 11.15 3.18
N LYS A 150 -27.09 11.60 2.02
CA LYS A 150 -26.17 10.82 1.19
C LYS A 150 -24.83 10.51 1.89
N ILE A 151 -24.44 11.28 2.93
CA ILE A 151 -23.19 11.09 3.67
C ILE A 151 -23.41 10.05 4.77
N MET A 152 -22.67 8.94 4.66
CA MET A 152 -22.69 7.78 5.55
C MET A 152 -21.29 7.53 6.14
N PHE A 153 -21.22 6.65 7.15
CA PHE A 153 -19.97 6.28 7.82
C PHE A 153 -19.90 4.76 7.93
N SER A 154 -18.77 4.18 7.58
CA SER A 154 -18.46 2.76 7.78
C SER A 154 -17.62 2.58 9.05
N ASP A 155 -17.53 1.37 9.59
CA ASP A 155 -16.54 1.06 10.61
C ASP A 155 -15.16 0.93 9.96
N HIS A 156 -14.10 1.41 10.63
CA HIS A 156 -12.74 1.42 10.11
C HIS A 156 -12.25 0.01 9.72
N HIS A 157 -12.37 -0.95 10.64
CA HIS A 157 -11.94 -2.33 10.36
C HIS A 157 -12.86 -3.08 9.39
N LEU A 158 -14.16 -2.73 9.32
CA LEU A 158 -15.04 -3.22 8.25
C LEU A 158 -14.60 -2.66 6.90
N SER A 159 -14.19 -1.39 6.84
CA SER A 159 -13.64 -0.79 5.61
C SER A 159 -12.37 -1.50 5.16
N HIS A 160 -11.44 -1.81 6.07
CA HIS A 160 -10.28 -2.63 5.74
C HIS A 160 -10.66 -4.03 5.26
N ALA A 161 -11.54 -4.74 5.98
CA ALA A 161 -11.95 -6.09 5.61
C ALA A 161 -12.65 -6.13 4.25
N ALA A 162 -13.53 -5.18 3.99
CA ALA A 162 -14.24 -5.03 2.72
C ALA A 162 -13.28 -4.73 1.57
N SER A 163 -12.27 -3.87 1.80
CA SER A 163 -11.24 -3.53 0.80
C SER A 163 -10.42 -4.76 0.37
N ALA A 164 -10.23 -5.73 1.28
CA ALA A 164 -9.51 -6.96 0.99
C ALA A 164 -10.41 -8.04 0.37
N TYR A 165 -11.60 -8.23 0.89
CA TYR A 165 -12.42 -9.35 0.45
C TYR A 165 -13.12 -9.12 -0.88
N TYR A 166 -13.83 -7.99 -1.04
CA TYR A 166 -14.68 -7.81 -2.22
C TYR A 166 -13.91 -7.78 -3.55
N PRO A 167 -12.73 -7.18 -3.66
CA PRO A 167 -11.94 -7.28 -4.88
C PRO A 167 -11.23 -8.62 -5.07
N SER A 168 -11.10 -9.45 -4.02
CA SER A 168 -10.35 -10.71 -4.07
C SER A 168 -10.98 -11.73 -5.02
N PRO A 169 -10.23 -12.73 -5.51
CA PRO A 169 -10.76 -13.79 -6.36
C PRO A 169 -11.45 -14.93 -5.58
N PHE A 170 -11.92 -14.70 -4.34
CA PHE A 170 -12.45 -15.73 -3.45
C PHE A 170 -13.95 -15.58 -3.23
N ASN A 171 -14.72 -16.67 -3.36
CA ASN A 171 -16.13 -16.71 -2.97
C ASN A 171 -16.32 -16.71 -1.46
N GLU A 172 -15.37 -17.30 -0.74
CA GLU A 172 -15.35 -17.41 0.71
C GLU A 172 -13.91 -17.25 1.20
N ALA A 173 -13.71 -16.46 2.24
CA ALA A 173 -12.40 -16.25 2.85
C ALA A 173 -12.49 -15.89 4.33
N ILE A 174 -11.44 -16.20 5.08
CA ILE A 174 -11.14 -15.52 6.32
C ILE A 174 -10.50 -14.17 5.97
N VAL A 175 -10.94 -13.10 6.64
CA VAL A 175 -10.32 -11.78 6.49
C VAL A 175 -9.69 -11.40 7.82
N LEU A 176 -8.38 -11.27 7.83
CA LEU A 176 -7.62 -10.78 8.98
C LEU A 176 -7.17 -9.35 8.70
N THR A 177 -7.64 -8.41 9.51
CA THR A 177 -7.16 -7.03 9.47
C THR A 177 -6.31 -6.76 10.69
N ALA A 178 -5.14 -6.16 10.51
CA ALA A 178 -4.25 -5.77 11.59
C ALA A 178 -3.68 -4.38 11.28
N ASP A 179 -3.93 -3.44 12.19
CA ASP A 179 -3.63 -2.03 11.99
C ASP A 179 -3.07 -1.36 13.24
N GLY A 180 -2.81 -0.07 13.18
CA GLY A 180 -2.50 0.75 14.34
C GLY A 180 -3.68 0.82 15.28
N VAL A 181 -4.74 1.51 14.90
CA VAL A 181 -6.01 1.57 15.62
C VAL A 181 -7.12 2.21 14.78
N GLY A 182 -8.28 1.54 14.71
CA GLY A 182 -9.52 2.10 14.21
C GLY A 182 -10.30 2.89 15.27
N GLU A 183 -11.59 2.65 15.41
CA GLU A 183 -12.36 3.21 16.52
C GLU A 183 -11.88 2.63 17.85
N TRP A 184 -12.03 1.32 18.03
CA TRP A 184 -11.53 0.54 19.15
C TRP A 184 -10.65 -0.63 18.71
N ALA A 185 -11.06 -1.30 17.66
CA ALA A 185 -10.36 -2.45 17.13
C ALA A 185 -8.97 -2.09 16.58
N THR A 186 -8.01 -2.97 16.80
CA THR A 186 -6.63 -2.93 16.28
C THR A 186 -6.33 -4.13 15.41
N THR A 187 -7.04 -5.23 15.65
CA THR A 187 -6.99 -6.46 14.87
C THR A 187 -8.38 -7.05 14.82
N THR A 188 -8.87 -7.41 13.64
CA THR A 188 -10.17 -8.09 13.50
C THR A 188 -10.05 -9.34 12.67
N LEU A 189 -10.88 -10.32 13.05
CA LEU A 189 -11.16 -11.50 12.27
C LEU A 189 -12.58 -11.41 11.72
N ALA A 190 -12.74 -11.45 10.42
CA ALA A 190 -14.02 -11.56 9.77
C ALA A 190 -14.13 -12.85 8.95
N ILE A 191 -15.34 -13.38 8.84
CA ILE A 191 -15.71 -14.40 7.87
C ILE A 191 -16.45 -13.73 6.75
N ALA A 192 -15.95 -13.91 5.54
CA ALA A 192 -16.52 -13.30 4.36
C ALA A 192 -17.00 -14.38 3.39
N LYS A 193 -18.25 -14.26 2.95
CA LYS A 193 -18.88 -15.20 2.04
C LYS A 193 -19.89 -14.47 1.17
N GLU A 194 -19.84 -14.75 -0.14
CA GLU A 194 -20.73 -14.12 -1.12
C GLU A 194 -20.67 -12.59 -1.04
N ASN A 195 -21.75 -11.90 -0.65
CA ASN A 195 -21.82 -10.46 -0.51
C ASN A 195 -21.76 -9.97 0.96
N LYS A 196 -21.39 -10.84 1.91
CA LYS A 196 -21.34 -10.49 3.34
C LYS A 196 -19.92 -10.62 3.91
N VAL A 197 -19.57 -9.65 4.71
CA VAL A 197 -18.37 -9.65 5.59
C VAL A 197 -18.86 -9.49 7.01
N ASP A 198 -18.60 -10.48 7.85
CA ASP A 198 -19.10 -10.56 9.22
C ASP A 198 -17.92 -10.63 10.20
N ILE A 199 -17.69 -9.57 10.97
CA ILE A 199 -16.63 -9.50 11.97
C ILE A 199 -17.00 -10.41 13.14
N LYS A 200 -16.12 -11.35 13.47
CA LYS A 200 -16.33 -12.38 14.51
C LYS A 200 -15.56 -12.12 15.77
N LYS A 201 -14.33 -11.60 15.66
CA LYS A 201 -13.44 -11.38 16.82
C LYS A 201 -12.63 -10.11 16.63
N GLU A 202 -12.29 -9.47 17.75
CA GLU A 202 -11.52 -8.23 17.77
C GLU A 202 -10.51 -8.23 18.92
N ILE A 203 -9.37 -7.61 18.68
CA ILE A 203 -8.44 -7.14 19.71
C ILE A 203 -8.55 -5.63 19.73
N HIS A 204 -8.72 -5.06 20.92
CA HIS A 204 -8.98 -3.64 21.10
C HIS A 204 -7.74 -2.88 21.59
N PHE A 205 -7.72 -1.61 21.28
CA PHE A 205 -6.82 -0.63 21.86
C PHE A 205 -6.85 -0.70 23.40
N PRO A 206 -5.72 -0.64 24.12
CA PRO A 206 -4.40 -0.23 23.61
C PRO A 206 -3.52 -1.39 23.10
N HIS A 207 -4.05 -2.59 22.95
CA HIS A 207 -3.32 -3.77 22.50
C HIS A 207 -3.32 -3.81 20.98
N SER A 208 -2.20 -3.44 20.35
CA SER A 208 -2.07 -3.33 18.90
C SER A 208 -0.70 -3.83 18.42
N LEU A 209 -0.72 -4.73 17.44
CA LEU A 209 0.49 -5.20 16.78
C LEU A 209 1.13 -4.09 15.93
N GLY A 210 0.31 -3.27 15.25
CA GLY A 210 0.77 -2.13 14.49
C GLY A 210 1.45 -1.09 15.38
N LEU A 211 0.84 -0.69 16.50
CA LEU A 211 1.44 0.26 17.45
C LEU A 211 2.70 -0.32 18.13
N LEU A 212 2.75 -1.63 18.40
CA LEU A 212 3.96 -2.27 18.89
C LEU A 212 5.10 -2.11 17.87
N TYR A 213 4.84 -2.44 16.60
CA TYR A 213 5.83 -2.30 15.53
C TYR A 213 6.27 -0.83 15.35
N SER A 214 5.32 0.11 15.40
CA SER A 214 5.58 1.55 15.37
C SER A 214 6.37 2.06 16.57
N ALA A 215 6.20 1.46 17.76
CA ALA A 215 7.01 1.79 18.93
C ALA A 215 8.50 1.43 18.73
N PHE A 216 8.77 0.29 18.08
CA PHE A 216 10.13 -0.10 17.70
C PHE A 216 10.68 0.73 16.53
N THR A 217 9.80 1.14 15.58
CA THR A 217 10.14 2.10 14.52
C THR A 217 10.62 3.42 15.12
N TYR A 218 9.88 3.98 16.08
CA TYR A 218 10.25 5.16 16.85
C TYR A 218 11.57 4.95 17.62
N TYR A 219 11.69 3.82 18.33
CA TYR A 219 12.85 3.51 19.17
C TYR A 219 14.16 3.42 18.36
N THR A 220 14.09 2.91 17.13
CA THR A 220 15.21 2.87 16.19
C THR A 220 15.44 4.20 15.46
N GLY A 221 14.69 5.26 15.80
CA GLY A 221 14.85 6.61 15.29
C GLY A 221 14.24 6.84 13.91
N PHE A 222 13.31 5.99 13.46
CA PHE A 222 12.56 6.21 12.25
C PHE A 222 11.21 6.91 12.55
N LYS A 223 10.73 7.68 11.58
CA LYS A 223 9.44 8.40 11.70
C LYS A 223 8.29 7.40 11.66
N VAL A 224 7.42 7.43 12.65
CA VAL A 224 6.21 6.59 12.72
C VAL A 224 5.26 6.92 11.57
N ASN A 225 4.50 5.95 11.09
CA ASN A 225 3.60 5.97 9.93
C ASN A 225 4.30 6.11 8.57
N SER A 226 5.64 6.24 8.56
CA SER A 226 6.41 6.30 7.33
C SER A 226 7.74 5.55 7.39
N GLY A 227 8.13 5.01 8.53
CA GLY A 227 9.42 4.36 8.76
C GLY A 227 9.34 2.86 9.03
N GLU A 228 8.14 2.28 9.16
CA GLU A 228 7.93 0.87 9.45
C GLU A 228 8.60 -0.04 8.39
N TYR A 229 8.54 0.36 7.12
CA TYR A 229 9.22 -0.36 6.04
C TYR A 229 10.76 -0.25 6.12
N LYS A 230 11.30 0.82 6.77
CA LYS A 230 12.76 0.95 7.02
C LYS A 230 13.19 -0.04 8.11
N LEU A 231 12.40 -0.15 9.19
CA LEU A 231 12.63 -1.12 10.25
C LEU A 231 12.57 -2.55 9.69
N MET A 232 11.54 -2.88 8.88
CA MET A 232 11.44 -4.17 8.19
C MET A 232 12.66 -4.45 7.29
N GLY A 233 13.13 -3.45 6.54
CA GLY A 233 14.32 -3.58 5.68
C GLY A 233 15.63 -3.66 6.44
N LEU A 234 15.67 -3.22 7.71
CA LEU A 234 16.84 -3.30 8.59
C LEU A 234 16.95 -4.67 9.27
N ALA A 235 15.83 -5.36 9.50
CA ALA A 235 15.77 -6.62 10.25
C ALA A 235 16.74 -7.71 9.74
N PRO A 236 16.92 -7.96 8.42
CA PRO A 236 17.84 -9.00 7.93
C PRO A 236 19.32 -8.76 8.23
N TYR A 237 19.70 -7.56 8.67
CA TYR A 237 21.09 -7.24 9.07
C TYR A 237 21.39 -7.60 10.52
N GLY A 238 20.38 -7.89 11.33
CA GLY A 238 20.48 -8.23 12.75
C GLY A 238 20.24 -9.70 13.04
N SER A 239 20.37 -10.03 14.33
CA SER A 239 19.97 -11.32 14.90
C SER A 239 18.88 -11.09 15.96
N PRO A 240 17.86 -11.96 16.08
CA PRO A 240 16.70 -11.71 16.95
C PRO A 240 16.98 -11.99 18.44
N ILE A 241 18.13 -11.54 18.95
CA ILE A 241 18.61 -11.82 20.32
C ILE A 241 17.74 -11.20 21.42
N TYR A 242 16.89 -10.24 21.09
CA TYR A 242 15.99 -9.59 22.04
C TYR A 242 14.55 -10.15 21.98
N LYS A 243 14.26 -11.17 21.17
CA LYS A 243 12.94 -11.75 20.99
C LYS A 243 12.32 -12.19 22.34
N ASP A 244 13.04 -13.02 23.11
CA ASP A 244 12.55 -13.52 24.41
C ASP A 244 12.33 -12.38 25.41
N LYS A 245 13.17 -11.35 25.37
CA LYS A 245 13.04 -10.16 26.20
C LYS A 245 11.76 -9.38 25.85
N ILE A 246 11.42 -9.26 24.58
CA ILE A 246 10.18 -8.64 24.09
C ILE A 246 8.98 -9.44 24.57
N LEU A 247 8.95 -10.76 24.31
CA LEU A 247 7.84 -11.65 24.68
C LEU A 247 7.62 -11.72 26.21
N LYS A 248 8.69 -11.67 26.99
CA LYS A 248 8.61 -11.75 28.47
C LYS A 248 8.12 -10.44 29.11
N ASN A 249 8.44 -9.27 28.54
CA ASN A 249 8.25 -7.99 29.23
C ASN A 249 7.22 -7.08 28.57
N LEU A 250 7.17 -7.06 27.23
CA LEU A 250 6.41 -6.07 26.46
C LEU A 250 5.06 -6.61 25.97
N ILE A 251 4.97 -7.90 25.70
CA ILE A 251 3.78 -8.50 25.10
C ILE A 251 3.57 -9.93 25.63
N ASP A 252 2.38 -10.22 26.09
CA ASP A 252 1.92 -11.56 26.44
C ASP A 252 1.16 -12.13 25.24
N VAL A 253 1.70 -13.17 24.59
CA VAL A 253 1.13 -13.84 23.41
C VAL A 253 0.62 -15.21 23.80
N LYS A 254 -0.67 -15.45 23.56
CA LYS A 254 -1.31 -16.73 23.81
C LYS A 254 -1.04 -17.74 22.68
N ASP A 255 -1.38 -19.01 22.90
CA ASP A 255 -1.18 -20.08 21.92
C ASP A 255 -2.00 -19.88 20.65
N ASP A 256 -3.17 -19.23 20.76
CA ASP A 256 -4.03 -18.88 19.64
C ASP A 256 -3.58 -17.62 18.87
N GLY A 257 -2.50 -16.99 19.31
CA GLY A 257 -1.95 -15.78 18.73
C GLY A 257 -2.58 -14.49 19.25
N THR A 258 -3.62 -14.54 20.09
CA THR A 258 -4.12 -13.35 20.78
C THR A 258 -3.07 -12.80 21.73
N PHE A 259 -3.07 -11.49 21.95
CA PHE A 259 -2.00 -10.85 22.72
C PHE A 259 -2.48 -9.68 23.56
N ARG A 260 -1.66 -9.35 24.57
CA ARG A 260 -1.81 -8.13 25.37
C ARG A 260 -0.46 -7.44 25.55
N LEU A 261 -0.42 -6.13 25.32
CA LEU A 261 0.76 -5.30 25.53
C LEU A 261 0.83 -4.83 26.98
N ASN A 262 2.03 -4.85 27.56
CA ASN A 262 2.29 -4.27 28.86
C ASN A 262 2.44 -2.74 28.75
N GLN A 263 1.39 -2.02 29.08
CA GLN A 263 1.30 -0.57 28.91
C GLN A 263 2.29 0.22 29.78
N ASP A 264 2.97 -0.42 30.71
CA ASP A 264 4.01 0.21 31.54
C ASP A 264 5.24 0.71 30.76
N TYR A 265 5.46 0.15 29.56
CA TYR A 265 6.62 0.46 28.71
C TYR A 265 6.29 1.47 27.59
N PHE A 266 5.02 1.76 27.36
CA PHE A 266 4.57 2.58 26.24
C PHE A 266 3.93 3.89 26.67
N ASN A 267 4.03 4.90 25.80
CA ASN A 267 3.41 6.21 26.02
C ASN A 267 2.32 6.55 24.99
N TYR A 268 2.18 5.77 23.92
CA TYR A 268 1.33 6.13 22.78
C TYR A 268 -0.16 6.31 23.16
N ALA A 269 -0.62 5.69 24.25
CA ALA A 269 -2.02 5.81 24.67
C ALA A 269 -2.41 7.25 25.06
N THR A 270 -1.53 7.93 25.79
CA THR A 270 -1.82 9.28 26.34
C THR A 270 -0.64 10.25 26.27
N GLY A 271 0.52 9.80 25.80
CA GLY A 271 1.74 10.59 25.72
C GLY A 271 1.99 11.21 24.34
N LEU A 272 3.15 11.83 24.19
CA LEU A 272 3.64 12.44 22.95
C LEU A 272 4.79 11.66 22.31
N THR A 273 5.17 10.53 22.90
CA THR A 273 6.19 9.59 22.42
C THR A 273 5.61 8.18 22.38
N MET A 274 6.23 7.28 21.62
CA MET A 274 5.75 5.90 21.53
C MET A 274 6.21 5.07 22.74
N THR A 275 7.45 5.27 23.18
CA THR A 275 8.11 4.55 24.29
C THR A 275 8.44 5.48 25.46
N ASN A 276 8.82 4.91 26.60
CA ASN A 276 9.18 5.63 27.81
C ASN A 276 10.52 5.14 28.40
N LYS A 277 10.95 5.72 29.55
CA LYS A 277 12.21 5.37 30.21
C LYS A 277 12.29 3.91 30.66
N LYS A 278 11.17 3.23 30.99
CA LYS A 278 11.19 1.80 31.30
C LYS A 278 11.57 0.97 30.06
N PHE A 279 11.09 1.37 28.89
CA PHE A 279 11.47 0.75 27.63
C PHE A 279 12.98 0.93 27.37
N ASP A 280 13.50 2.15 27.55
CA ASP A 280 14.93 2.43 27.41
C ASP A 280 15.77 1.57 28.39
N SER A 281 15.33 1.47 29.66
CA SER A 281 16.01 0.66 30.67
C SER A 281 15.99 -0.84 30.35
N LEU A 282 14.92 -1.34 29.73
CA LEU A 282 14.80 -2.75 29.32
C LEU A 282 15.89 -3.13 28.33
N PHE A 283 16.21 -2.25 27.37
CA PHE A 283 17.23 -2.49 26.35
C PHE A 283 18.58 -1.83 26.66
N VAL A 284 18.70 -1.15 27.83
CA VAL A 284 19.94 -0.50 28.33
C VAL A 284 20.44 0.61 27.38
N GLN A 285 19.58 1.12 26.51
CA GLN A 285 19.86 2.22 25.58
C GLN A 285 18.62 3.10 25.40
N PRO A 286 18.77 4.42 25.22
CA PRO A 286 17.65 5.30 24.87
C PRO A 286 17.24 5.13 23.40
N ALA A 287 16.06 5.65 23.05
CA ALA A 287 15.62 5.75 21.66
C ALA A 287 16.63 6.56 20.82
N ARG A 288 17.00 6.04 19.64
CA ARG A 288 17.95 6.66 18.73
C ARG A 288 17.47 8.01 18.21
N LYS A 289 18.35 9.00 18.20
CA LYS A 289 18.13 10.31 17.58
C LYS A 289 18.67 10.29 16.15
N ALA A 290 17.77 10.17 15.16
CA ALA A 290 18.11 9.94 13.76
C ALA A 290 19.15 10.91 13.16
N ASN A 291 19.12 12.20 13.57
CA ASN A 291 20.00 13.22 13.01
C ASN A 291 21.42 13.23 13.60
N ASN A 292 21.64 12.57 14.74
CA ASN A 292 22.88 12.68 15.52
C ASN A 292 23.57 11.32 15.74
N GLU A 293 22.91 10.21 15.42
CA GLU A 293 23.40 8.88 15.77
C GLU A 293 23.30 7.93 14.58
N ASN A 294 24.35 7.15 14.34
CA ASN A 294 24.36 6.12 13.32
C ASN A 294 23.58 4.87 13.76
N LEU A 295 23.14 4.08 12.79
CA LEU A 295 22.63 2.73 13.04
C LEU A 295 23.79 1.83 13.47
N THR A 296 23.58 1.06 14.54
CA THR A 296 24.55 0.10 15.08
C THR A 296 23.99 -1.31 15.02
N GLN A 297 24.78 -2.34 15.33
CA GLN A 297 24.32 -3.72 15.40
C GLN A 297 23.13 -3.88 16.37
N PHE A 298 23.15 -3.13 17.48
CA PHE A 298 22.02 -3.09 18.42
C PHE A 298 20.68 -2.77 17.74
N HIS A 299 20.66 -1.74 16.90
CA HIS A 299 19.42 -1.33 16.19
C HIS A 299 18.98 -2.37 15.16
N MET A 300 19.93 -3.08 14.52
CA MET A 300 19.65 -4.19 13.62
C MET A 300 19.07 -5.39 14.35
N ASP A 301 19.64 -5.73 15.52
CA ASP A 301 19.17 -6.84 16.35
C ASP A 301 17.79 -6.56 16.96
N ILE A 302 17.52 -5.31 17.32
CA ILE A 302 16.18 -4.84 17.74
C ILE A 302 15.19 -5.00 16.58
N ALA A 303 15.56 -4.58 15.36
CA ALA A 303 14.71 -4.71 14.18
C ALA A 303 14.42 -6.19 13.84
N ALA A 304 15.44 -7.04 13.88
CA ALA A 304 15.29 -8.48 13.68
C ALA A 304 14.36 -9.12 14.73
N SER A 305 14.52 -8.69 16.00
CA SER A 305 13.75 -9.25 17.12
C SER A 305 12.27 -8.90 17.03
N ILE A 306 11.91 -7.66 16.76
CA ILE A 306 10.49 -7.28 16.62
C ILE A 306 9.87 -7.85 15.34
N GLN A 307 10.65 -7.98 14.26
CA GLN A 307 10.18 -8.62 13.04
C GLN A 307 9.82 -10.08 13.30
N GLU A 308 10.67 -10.84 13.99
CA GLU A 308 10.39 -12.25 14.32
C GLU A 308 9.20 -12.41 15.28
N VAL A 309 9.04 -11.52 16.26
CA VAL A 309 7.84 -11.48 17.13
C VAL A 309 6.57 -11.22 16.31
N THR A 310 6.62 -10.29 15.36
CA THR A 310 5.49 -9.98 14.48
C THR A 310 5.10 -11.19 13.62
N GLU A 311 6.09 -11.87 13.03
CA GLU A 311 5.89 -13.08 12.24
C GLU A 311 5.27 -14.21 13.07
N GLU A 312 5.77 -14.42 14.29
CA GLU A 312 5.23 -15.44 15.21
C GLU A 312 3.75 -15.18 15.53
N ILE A 313 3.39 -13.94 15.86
CA ILE A 313 2.00 -13.57 16.18
C ILE A 313 1.09 -13.80 14.97
N MET A 314 1.50 -13.32 13.80
CA MET A 314 0.72 -13.49 12.57
C MET A 314 0.53 -14.97 12.21
N ILE A 315 1.56 -15.81 12.38
CA ILE A 315 1.49 -17.25 12.13
C ILE A 315 0.56 -17.94 13.15
N LYS A 316 0.66 -17.62 14.44
CA LYS A 316 -0.22 -18.17 15.47
C LYS A 316 -1.69 -17.80 15.23
N LEU A 317 -1.98 -16.51 14.96
CA LEU A 317 -3.32 -16.06 14.61
C LEU A 317 -3.84 -16.83 13.38
N ALA A 318 -3.07 -16.87 12.29
CA ALA A 318 -3.44 -17.56 11.06
C ALA A 318 -3.71 -19.07 11.29
N THR A 319 -2.88 -19.73 12.10
CA THR A 319 -3.03 -21.16 12.39
C THR A 319 -4.29 -21.43 13.23
N SER A 320 -4.52 -20.60 14.24
CA SER A 320 -5.68 -20.74 15.13
C SER A 320 -7.00 -20.51 14.39
N ILE A 321 -7.10 -19.42 13.62
CA ILE A 321 -8.32 -19.10 12.87
C ILE A 321 -8.59 -20.13 11.76
N LYS A 322 -7.55 -20.65 11.09
CA LYS A 322 -7.69 -21.73 10.12
C LYS A 322 -8.24 -22.99 10.76
N LYS A 323 -7.72 -23.35 11.95
CA LYS A 323 -8.19 -24.51 12.71
C LYS A 323 -9.66 -24.37 13.16
N GLU A 324 -10.05 -23.15 13.57
CA GLU A 324 -11.39 -22.89 14.11
C GLU A 324 -12.47 -22.86 13.01
N TYR A 325 -12.17 -22.21 11.86
CA TYR A 325 -13.18 -21.99 10.82
C TYR A 325 -13.07 -22.91 9.60
N GLY A 326 -11.94 -23.57 9.39
CA GLY A 326 -11.76 -24.53 8.30
C GLY A 326 -11.68 -23.94 6.90
N ILE A 327 -11.78 -22.60 6.74
CA ILE A 327 -11.80 -21.92 5.44
C ILE A 327 -10.38 -21.87 4.85
N ASN A 328 -10.26 -22.12 3.55
CA ASN A 328 -8.97 -22.31 2.86
C ASN A 328 -8.31 -21.04 2.33
N ASN A 329 -9.06 -19.94 2.23
CA ASN A 329 -8.57 -18.69 1.67
C ASN A 329 -8.40 -17.64 2.76
N LEU A 330 -7.33 -16.85 2.68
CA LEU A 330 -7.05 -15.72 3.57
C LEU A 330 -6.98 -14.43 2.78
N CYS A 331 -7.70 -13.40 3.24
CA CYS A 331 -7.52 -12.01 2.82
C CYS A 331 -6.86 -11.20 3.94
N LEU A 332 -5.95 -10.28 3.57
CA LEU A 332 -5.23 -9.42 4.52
C LEU A 332 -5.42 -7.93 4.17
N ALA A 333 -5.68 -7.12 5.20
CA ALA A 333 -5.68 -5.66 5.13
C ALA A 333 -5.27 -5.01 6.47
N GLY A 334 -5.24 -3.67 6.54
CA GLY A 334 -4.65 -2.90 7.63
C GLY A 334 -3.16 -2.66 7.40
N GLY A 335 -2.60 -1.68 8.09
CA GLY A 335 -1.19 -1.26 7.91
C GLY A 335 -0.18 -2.40 8.11
N VAL A 336 -0.46 -3.36 9.01
CA VAL A 336 0.41 -4.53 9.24
C VAL A 336 0.46 -5.47 8.02
N ALA A 337 -0.58 -5.51 7.18
CA ALA A 337 -0.59 -6.30 5.95
C ALA A 337 0.42 -5.79 4.88
N LEU A 338 1.02 -4.60 5.08
CA LEU A 338 2.15 -4.12 4.29
C LEU A 338 3.49 -4.75 4.71
N ASN A 339 3.53 -5.53 5.81
CA ASN A 339 4.70 -6.30 6.21
C ASN A 339 4.86 -7.53 5.30
N CYS A 340 5.48 -7.31 4.15
CA CYS A 340 5.65 -8.34 3.12
C CYS A 340 6.52 -9.52 3.58
N VAL A 341 7.35 -9.36 4.62
CA VAL A 341 8.15 -10.44 5.20
C VAL A 341 7.24 -11.39 5.98
N ALA A 342 6.40 -10.87 6.89
CA ALA A 342 5.41 -11.68 7.60
C ALA A 342 4.44 -12.38 6.64
N ASN A 343 3.98 -11.68 5.60
CA ASN A 343 3.11 -12.26 4.57
C ASN A 343 3.80 -13.42 3.81
N GLY A 344 5.08 -13.27 3.47
CA GLY A 344 5.87 -14.33 2.85
C GLY A 344 6.00 -15.56 3.75
N LYS A 345 6.19 -15.34 5.07
CA LYS A 345 6.24 -16.42 6.05
C LYS A 345 4.90 -17.15 6.21
N LEU A 346 3.78 -16.43 6.18
CA LEU A 346 2.45 -17.06 6.17
C LEU A 346 2.27 -17.98 4.94
N LEU A 347 2.69 -17.52 3.77
CA LEU A 347 2.64 -18.31 2.54
C LEU A 347 3.56 -19.55 2.62
N GLU A 348 4.79 -19.38 3.12
CA GLU A 348 5.77 -20.47 3.30
C GLU A 348 5.24 -21.57 4.23
N LYS A 349 4.49 -21.22 5.28
CA LYS A 349 3.89 -22.16 6.22
C LYS A 349 2.72 -22.95 5.64
N LYS A 350 2.17 -22.56 4.47
CA LYS A 350 1.06 -23.26 3.81
C LYS A 350 -0.16 -23.51 4.70
N ILE A 351 -0.46 -22.55 5.59
CA ILE A 351 -1.62 -22.61 6.49
C ILE A 351 -2.91 -22.49 5.69
N PHE A 352 -2.91 -21.64 4.68
CA PHE A 352 -3.99 -21.44 3.74
C PHE A 352 -3.59 -21.87 2.33
N ASP A 353 -4.56 -22.31 1.54
CA ASP A 353 -4.32 -22.69 0.14
C ASP A 353 -3.98 -21.48 -0.72
N LYS A 354 -4.67 -20.35 -0.45
CA LYS A 354 -4.44 -19.08 -1.15
C LYS A 354 -4.47 -17.90 -0.17
N ILE A 355 -3.62 -16.93 -0.43
CA ILE A 355 -3.58 -15.66 0.31
C ILE A 355 -3.73 -14.52 -0.71
N TRP A 356 -4.64 -13.59 -0.43
CA TRP A 356 -4.79 -12.36 -1.19
C TRP A 356 -4.61 -11.13 -0.26
N ILE A 357 -3.85 -10.15 -0.70
CA ILE A 357 -3.49 -8.99 0.12
C ILE A 357 -3.90 -7.73 -0.63
N GLN A 358 -4.66 -6.85 0.04
CA GLN A 358 -5.05 -5.57 -0.55
C GLN A 358 -3.80 -4.74 -0.91
N PRO A 359 -3.60 -4.32 -2.19
CA PRO A 359 -2.44 -3.51 -2.58
C PRO A 359 -2.35 -2.17 -1.84
N ALA A 360 -3.48 -1.53 -1.55
CA ALA A 360 -3.59 -0.34 -0.72
C ALA A 360 -4.05 -0.73 0.70
N ALA A 361 -3.33 -1.65 1.37
CA ALA A 361 -3.78 -2.26 2.63
C ALA A 361 -3.93 -1.27 3.80
N GLY A 362 -3.24 -0.12 3.80
CA GLY A 362 -3.42 0.95 4.79
C GLY A 362 -4.70 1.75 4.59
N ASP A 363 -4.80 2.90 5.28
CA ASP A 363 -6.01 3.73 5.34
C ASP A 363 -6.52 4.23 3.98
N ALA A 364 -5.63 4.40 2.99
CA ALA A 364 -6.05 4.76 1.63
C ALA A 364 -7.06 3.76 1.04
N GLY A 365 -6.85 2.46 1.25
CA GLY A 365 -7.78 1.41 0.83
C GLY A 365 -9.10 1.41 1.59
N GLY A 366 -9.15 2.05 2.76
CA GLY A 366 -10.37 2.26 3.52
C GLY A 366 -11.42 3.04 2.73
N SER A 367 -11.01 3.98 1.85
CA SER A 367 -11.94 4.67 0.95
C SER A 367 -12.69 3.69 0.04
N LEU A 368 -11.95 2.77 -0.59
CA LEU A 368 -12.52 1.72 -1.46
C LEU A 368 -13.37 0.73 -0.66
N GLY A 369 -12.84 0.29 0.49
CA GLY A 369 -13.52 -0.67 1.34
C GLY A 369 -14.85 -0.15 1.90
N ALA A 370 -14.91 1.12 2.32
CA ALA A 370 -16.14 1.75 2.77
C ALA A 370 -17.23 1.75 1.67
N ALA A 371 -16.84 2.09 0.45
CA ALA A 371 -17.77 2.08 -0.68
C ALA A 371 -18.26 0.65 -1.00
N LEU A 372 -17.37 -0.34 -0.99
CA LEU A 372 -17.72 -1.74 -1.24
C LEU A 372 -18.55 -2.35 -0.11
N ALA A 373 -18.25 -1.99 1.17
CA ALA A 373 -19.03 -2.41 2.32
C ALA A 373 -20.48 -1.89 2.23
N LEU A 374 -20.66 -0.61 1.89
CA LEU A 374 -21.99 -0.08 1.69
C LEU A 374 -22.72 -0.80 0.55
N TRP A 375 -22.05 -1.01 -0.60
CA TRP A 375 -22.68 -1.65 -1.76
C TRP A 375 -23.12 -3.09 -1.48
N HIS A 376 -22.23 -3.91 -0.93
CA HIS A 376 -22.48 -5.34 -0.76
C HIS A 376 -23.09 -5.66 0.59
N ASN A 377 -22.51 -5.16 1.69
CA ASN A 377 -22.89 -5.57 3.04
C ASN A 377 -24.19 -4.89 3.51
N GLU A 378 -24.34 -3.57 3.26
CA GLU A 378 -25.47 -2.78 3.74
C GLU A 378 -26.64 -2.74 2.74
N LEU A 379 -26.34 -2.49 1.46
CA LEU A 379 -27.36 -2.43 0.40
C LEU A 379 -27.70 -3.80 -0.20
N ASP A 380 -27.06 -4.86 0.29
CA ASP A 380 -27.32 -6.27 -0.05
C ASP A 380 -27.21 -6.61 -1.54
N ASN A 381 -26.38 -5.87 -2.29
CA ASN A 381 -26.18 -6.15 -3.71
C ASN A 381 -25.32 -7.39 -3.92
N PRO A 382 -25.65 -8.26 -4.91
CA PRO A 382 -24.91 -9.48 -5.16
C PRO A 382 -23.46 -9.19 -5.61
N ARG A 383 -22.54 -10.05 -5.23
CA ARG A 383 -21.14 -10.03 -5.67
C ARG A 383 -20.92 -10.98 -6.83
N LYS A 384 -20.17 -10.52 -7.84
CA LYS A 384 -19.64 -11.37 -8.91
C LYS A 384 -18.13 -11.49 -8.68
N VAL A 385 -17.65 -12.72 -8.54
CA VAL A 385 -16.23 -12.97 -8.31
C VAL A 385 -15.49 -13.06 -9.64
N ASN A 386 -14.41 -12.31 -9.77
CA ASN A 386 -13.48 -12.36 -10.88
C ASN A 386 -12.28 -13.24 -10.51
N SER A 387 -11.93 -14.20 -11.36
CA SER A 387 -10.80 -15.11 -11.13
C SER A 387 -9.44 -14.41 -11.06
N ASN A 388 -9.32 -13.21 -11.66
CA ASN A 388 -8.11 -12.40 -11.70
C ASN A 388 -8.10 -11.25 -10.67
N ASP A 389 -9.06 -11.22 -9.76
CA ASP A 389 -9.43 -10.11 -8.87
C ASP A 389 -10.01 -8.86 -9.58
N ASP A 390 -10.51 -7.89 -8.80
CA ASP A 390 -11.15 -6.68 -9.32
C ASP A 390 -10.30 -5.42 -9.12
N MET A 391 -9.06 -5.55 -8.60
CA MET A 391 -8.14 -4.42 -8.45
C MET A 391 -7.47 -3.98 -9.77
N GLN A 392 -7.64 -4.74 -10.86
CA GLN A 392 -7.12 -4.40 -12.18
C GLN A 392 -5.60 -4.10 -12.17
N GLY A 393 -4.82 -4.89 -11.42
CA GLY A 393 -3.38 -4.65 -11.23
C GLY A 393 -3.07 -3.45 -10.35
N SER A 394 -4.07 -2.91 -9.65
CA SER A 394 -4.03 -1.66 -8.87
C SER A 394 -3.93 -0.38 -9.73
N TYR A 395 -4.09 -0.48 -11.05
CA TYR A 395 -4.02 0.66 -11.97
C TYR A 395 -5.34 1.45 -11.99
N LEU A 396 -5.65 2.13 -10.90
CA LEU A 396 -6.92 2.83 -10.67
C LEU A 396 -6.78 4.36 -10.68
N GLY A 397 -5.56 4.87 -10.68
CA GLY A 397 -5.23 6.29 -10.61
C GLY A 397 -5.20 7.03 -11.95
N PRO A 398 -4.66 8.25 -11.98
CA PRO A 398 -4.59 9.10 -13.18
C PRO A 398 -3.81 8.48 -14.34
N GLU A 399 -4.25 8.81 -15.55
CA GLU A 399 -3.63 8.47 -16.82
C GLU A 399 -3.49 9.73 -17.69
N PHE A 400 -2.50 9.74 -18.55
CA PHE A 400 -2.26 10.81 -19.52
C PHE A 400 -2.06 10.18 -20.90
N ASP A 401 -2.78 10.67 -21.90
CA ASP A 401 -2.59 10.25 -23.29
C ASP A 401 -1.35 10.87 -23.93
N ASN A 402 -0.95 10.37 -25.10
CA ASN A 402 0.24 10.88 -25.77
C ASN A 402 0.11 12.35 -26.18
N THR A 403 -1.09 12.86 -26.45
CA THR A 403 -1.33 14.27 -26.81
C THR A 403 -1.10 15.19 -25.61
N GLU A 404 -1.61 14.79 -24.44
CA GLU A 404 -1.38 15.50 -23.18
C GLU A 404 0.09 15.49 -22.77
N ILE A 405 0.76 14.32 -22.89
CA ILE A 405 2.18 14.17 -22.61
C ILE A 405 3.01 15.07 -23.53
N GLU A 406 2.76 15.04 -24.85
CA GLU A 406 3.50 15.84 -25.82
C GLU A 406 3.36 17.34 -25.57
N LYS A 407 2.14 17.79 -25.27
CA LYS A 407 1.87 19.18 -24.91
C LYS A 407 2.73 19.62 -23.73
N ILE A 408 2.75 18.86 -22.64
CA ILE A 408 3.54 19.16 -21.44
C ILE A 408 5.04 19.16 -21.77
N LEU A 409 5.55 18.15 -22.51
CA LEU A 409 6.95 18.07 -22.89
C LEU A 409 7.40 19.26 -23.73
N LYS A 410 6.56 19.74 -24.65
CA LYS A 410 6.82 20.95 -25.46
C LYS A 410 6.83 22.22 -24.59
N GLU A 411 5.87 22.37 -23.70
CA GLU A 411 5.77 23.53 -22.81
C GLU A 411 6.99 23.69 -21.89
N ILE A 412 7.58 22.59 -21.44
CA ILE A 412 8.79 22.61 -20.59
C ILE A 412 10.10 22.63 -21.39
N GLY A 413 10.05 22.57 -22.70
CA GLY A 413 11.23 22.57 -23.56
C GLY A 413 12.07 21.30 -23.49
N ALA A 414 11.42 20.15 -23.30
CA ALA A 414 12.09 18.86 -23.25
C ALA A 414 12.45 18.34 -24.64
N GLU A 415 13.66 17.78 -24.79
CA GLU A 415 14.09 17.08 -25.99
C GLU A 415 13.68 15.62 -25.95
N TYR A 416 12.95 15.13 -26.96
CA TYR A 416 12.43 13.78 -27.00
C TYR A 416 12.38 13.16 -28.40
N GLU A 417 12.35 11.85 -28.47
CA GLU A 417 12.10 11.07 -29.69
C GLU A 417 10.75 10.36 -29.52
N ILE A 418 9.90 10.44 -30.55
CA ILE A 418 8.67 9.63 -30.61
C ILE A 418 9.01 8.28 -31.21
N LYS A 419 8.63 7.18 -30.53
CA LYS A 419 8.87 5.82 -30.99
C LYS A 419 7.56 5.03 -31.05
N ASP A 420 7.46 4.12 -32.00
CA ASP A 420 6.41 3.11 -31.93
C ASP A 420 6.65 2.15 -30.76
N GLU A 421 5.63 1.39 -30.39
CA GLU A 421 5.66 0.56 -29.19
C GLU A 421 6.78 -0.49 -29.22
N LYS A 422 7.01 -1.13 -30.38
CA LYS A 422 8.02 -2.18 -30.55
C LYS A 422 9.42 -1.62 -30.43
N ASP A 423 9.69 -0.48 -31.08
CA ASP A 423 10.98 0.19 -31.03
C ASP A 423 11.25 0.76 -29.64
N LEU A 424 10.23 1.32 -28.98
CA LEU A 424 10.33 1.81 -27.62
C LEU A 424 10.72 0.70 -26.62
N ILE A 425 10.04 -0.43 -26.67
CA ILE A 425 10.31 -1.59 -25.82
C ILE A 425 11.72 -2.12 -26.11
N SER A 426 12.08 -2.29 -27.39
CA SER A 426 13.39 -2.83 -27.78
C SER A 426 14.53 -1.92 -27.32
N LYS A 427 14.40 -0.61 -27.53
CA LYS A 427 15.40 0.38 -27.12
C LYS A 427 15.52 0.46 -25.59
N THR A 428 14.39 0.45 -24.87
CA THR A 428 14.38 0.47 -23.39
C THR A 428 15.05 -0.79 -22.82
N ALA A 429 14.75 -1.97 -23.38
CA ALA A 429 15.36 -3.22 -22.94
C ALA A 429 16.88 -3.26 -23.19
N GLU A 430 17.34 -2.71 -24.34
CA GLU A 430 18.76 -2.53 -24.65
C GLU A 430 19.44 -1.60 -23.63
N ASP A 431 18.87 -0.44 -23.35
CA ASP A 431 19.43 0.52 -22.39
C ASP A 431 19.53 -0.08 -20.97
N LEU A 432 18.49 -0.78 -20.52
CA LEU A 432 18.51 -1.51 -19.26
C LEU A 432 19.62 -2.56 -19.25
N SER A 433 19.78 -3.34 -20.33
CA SER A 433 20.81 -4.39 -20.42
C SER A 433 22.24 -3.83 -20.41
N ASN A 434 22.41 -2.57 -20.82
CA ASN A 434 23.65 -1.81 -20.75
C ASN A 434 23.87 -1.11 -19.38
N GLY A 435 23.03 -1.40 -18.38
CA GLY A 435 23.17 -0.92 -17.01
C GLY A 435 22.64 0.50 -16.78
N MET A 436 21.84 1.04 -17.69
CA MET A 436 21.20 2.36 -17.52
C MET A 436 20.01 2.29 -16.58
N ALA A 437 19.77 3.35 -15.82
CA ALA A 437 18.61 3.54 -14.98
C ALA A 437 17.52 4.29 -15.75
N VAL A 438 16.32 3.72 -15.84
CA VAL A 438 15.23 4.23 -16.67
C VAL A 438 14.04 4.64 -15.81
N GLY A 439 13.62 5.91 -15.92
CA GLY A 439 12.29 6.33 -15.44
C GLY A 439 11.22 5.81 -16.42
N TRP A 440 10.24 5.08 -15.90
CA TRP A 440 9.17 4.43 -16.66
C TRP A 440 7.81 4.94 -16.21
N PHE A 441 7.12 5.66 -17.09
CA PHE A 441 5.83 6.30 -16.83
C PHE A 441 4.82 5.88 -17.90
N GLN A 442 3.87 5.00 -17.54
CA GLN A 442 2.96 4.37 -18.51
C GLN A 442 1.55 4.20 -17.94
N GLY A 443 0.53 4.42 -18.76
CA GLY A 443 -0.86 4.13 -18.46
C GLY A 443 -1.38 4.72 -17.15
N ARG A 444 -2.37 4.07 -16.54
CA ARG A 444 -2.96 4.48 -15.27
C ARG A 444 -2.01 4.25 -14.09
N MET A 445 -1.96 5.22 -13.19
CA MET A 445 -1.14 5.14 -11.97
C MET A 445 -1.67 4.08 -10.99
N GLU A 446 -0.77 3.48 -10.23
CA GLU A 446 -1.09 2.54 -9.16
C GLU A 446 -1.81 3.23 -7.98
N PHE A 447 -2.84 2.57 -7.45
CA PHE A 447 -3.46 2.90 -6.16
C PHE A 447 -2.83 2.07 -5.05
N GLY A 448 -2.10 2.72 -4.15
CA GLY A 448 -1.33 2.10 -3.08
C GLY A 448 0.13 2.54 -3.03
N PRO A 449 0.92 2.02 -2.07
CA PRO A 449 2.28 2.51 -1.78
C PRO A 449 3.36 1.93 -2.72
N ARG A 450 3.01 1.01 -3.62
CA ARG A 450 3.99 0.30 -4.47
C ARG A 450 3.90 0.75 -5.91
N ALA A 451 5.06 0.93 -6.55
CA ALA A 451 5.15 1.03 -7.99
C ALA A 451 5.16 -0.37 -8.60
N LEU A 452 4.28 -0.60 -9.55
CA LEU A 452 4.02 -1.92 -10.15
C LEU A 452 4.25 -1.95 -11.66
N GLY A 453 4.96 -0.93 -12.20
CA GLY A 453 5.26 -0.83 -13.63
C GLY A 453 4.48 0.25 -14.36
N ALA A 454 3.79 1.18 -13.64
CA ALA A 454 3.19 2.36 -14.25
C ALA A 454 3.96 3.64 -13.89
N ARG A 455 4.44 3.76 -12.67
CA ARG A 455 5.26 4.89 -12.17
C ARG A 455 6.52 4.35 -11.50
N SER A 456 7.43 3.80 -12.32
CA SER A 456 8.56 2.99 -11.86
C SER A 456 9.91 3.58 -12.27
N ILE A 457 10.94 3.31 -11.48
CA ILE A 457 12.34 3.36 -11.92
C ILE A 457 12.79 1.93 -12.09
N LEU A 458 13.32 1.64 -13.28
CA LEU A 458 13.77 0.32 -13.70
C LEU A 458 15.30 0.26 -13.80
N GLY A 459 15.88 -0.93 -13.57
CA GLY A 459 17.31 -1.16 -13.72
C GLY A 459 17.64 -2.64 -13.92
N ASP A 460 18.88 -2.92 -14.30
CA ASP A 460 19.39 -4.28 -14.49
C ASP A 460 19.69 -4.94 -13.13
N PRO A 461 19.02 -6.03 -12.75
CA PRO A 461 19.25 -6.70 -11.47
C PRO A 461 20.58 -7.46 -11.42
N ARG A 462 21.22 -7.77 -12.57
CA ARG A 462 22.49 -8.50 -12.70
C ARG A 462 23.70 -7.64 -12.30
N SER A 463 23.53 -6.30 -12.34
CA SER A 463 24.59 -5.33 -12.01
C SER A 463 24.78 -5.23 -10.49
N SER A 464 25.97 -5.53 -10.00
CA SER A 464 26.33 -5.40 -8.58
C SER A 464 26.40 -3.94 -8.10
N SER A 465 26.58 -2.97 -9.01
CA SER A 465 26.61 -1.54 -8.71
C SER A 465 25.23 -0.86 -8.74
N MET A 466 24.22 -1.49 -9.37
CA MET A 466 22.91 -0.90 -9.60
C MET A 466 22.22 -0.48 -8.29
N GLN A 467 22.26 -1.35 -7.26
CA GLN A 467 21.67 -1.03 -5.96
C GLN A 467 22.28 0.24 -5.35
N LYS A 468 23.61 0.35 -5.36
CA LYS A 468 24.33 1.50 -4.84
C LYS A 468 24.01 2.76 -5.64
N ASN A 469 24.05 2.66 -6.97
CA ASN A 469 23.76 3.79 -7.86
C ASN A 469 22.34 4.31 -7.65
N LEU A 470 21.33 3.45 -7.67
CA LEU A 470 19.95 3.86 -7.46
C LEU A 470 19.71 4.44 -6.07
N ASN A 471 20.29 3.87 -4.99
CA ASN A 471 20.10 4.41 -3.65
C ASN A 471 20.77 5.79 -3.47
N LEU A 472 22.00 5.98 -3.92
CA LEU A 472 22.77 7.18 -3.66
C LEU A 472 22.49 8.31 -4.66
N LYS A 473 22.34 7.97 -5.97
CA LYS A 473 22.29 8.96 -7.06
C LYS A 473 20.89 9.28 -7.55
N VAL A 474 19.92 8.40 -7.28
CA VAL A 474 18.54 8.58 -7.71
C VAL A 474 17.59 8.76 -6.52
N LYS A 475 17.70 7.88 -5.50
CA LYS A 475 16.78 7.91 -4.37
C LYS A 475 17.22 8.80 -3.22
N TYR A 476 18.48 9.23 -3.17
CA TYR A 476 19.07 10.02 -2.07
C TYR A 476 18.74 9.45 -0.69
N ARG A 477 18.94 8.13 -0.51
CA ARG A 477 18.54 7.41 0.70
C ARG A 477 19.60 6.43 1.21
N GLU A 478 19.32 5.83 2.35
CA GLU A 478 20.20 4.87 3.03
C GLU A 478 20.51 3.67 2.11
N SER A 479 21.80 3.28 2.04
CA SER A 479 22.30 2.22 1.17
C SER A 479 21.79 0.82 1.53
N PHE A 480 21.40 0.59 2.79
CA PHE A 480 20.94 -0.72 3.27
C PHE A 480 19.58 -1.13 2.71
N ARG A 481 18.82 -0.21 2.12
CA ARG A 481 17.46 -0.50 1.63
C ARG A 481 17.51 -1.34 0.36
N PRO A 482 16.83 -2.51 0.33
CA PRO A 482 16.78 -3.36 -0.85
C PRO A 482 15.87 -2.76 -1.93
N PHE A 483 16.07 -3.21 -3.17
CA PHE A 483 15.13 -3.01 -4.26
C PHE A 483 14.32 -4.28 -4.51
N ALA A 484 13.14 -4.12 -5.10
CA ALA A 484 12.25 -5.22 -5.44
C ALA A 484 12.47 -5.69 -6.88
N PRO A 485 12.42 -7.00 -7.15
CA PRO A 485 12.33 -7.52 -8.50
C PRO A 485 10.90 -7.51 -9.03
N SER A 486 10.75 -7.18 -10.32
CA SER A 486 9.62 -7.60 -11.14
C SER A 486 10.08 -8.78 -12.02
N VAL A 487 9.29 -9.83 -12.11
CA VAL A 487 9.59 -11.05 -12.84
C VAL A 487 8.39 -11.48 -13.69
N LEU A 488 8.64 -12.05 -14.86
CA LEU A 488 7.57 -12.69 -15.65
C LEU A 488 6.91 -13.80 -14.82
N ARG A 489 5.57 -13.87 -14.83
CA ARG A 489 4.83 -14.83 -13.98
C ARG A 489 5.24 -16.29 -14.25
N GLU A 490 5.45 -16.66 -15.48
CA GLU A 490 5.84 -17.98 -15.91
C GLU A 490 7.26 -18.39 -15.45
N ASP A 491 8.13 -17.43 -15.21
CA ASP A 491 9.51 -17.68 -14.80
C ASP A 491 9.74 -17.59 -13.28
N VAL A 492 8.72 -17.21 -12.49
CA VAL A 492 8.89 -16.90 -11.07
C VAL A 492 9.49 -18.05 -10.27
N SER A 493 9.07 -19.30 -10.52
CA SER A 493 9.54 -20.46 -9.76
C SER A 493 10.97 -20.89 -10.11
N GLU A 494 11.51 -20.49 -11.26
CA GLU A 494 12.91 -20.71 -11.61
C GLU A 494 13.85 -19.81 -10.80
N TRP A 495 13.42 -18.57 -10.56
CA TRP A 495 14.26 -17.55 -9.90
C TRP A 495 14.03 -17.42 -8.41
N PHE A 496 12.83 -17.76 -7.92
CA PHE A 496 12.41 -17.59 -6.53
C PHE A 496 11.73 -18.85 -5.99
N ASN A 497 11.79 -19.06 -4.69
CA ASN A 497 11.14 -20.20 -4.03
C ASN A 497 9.64 -19.93 -3.78
N ILE A 498 8.93 -19.47 -4.81
CA ILE A 498 7.50 -19.18 -4.79
C ILE A 498 6.89 -19.61 -6.12
N ASN A 499 5.69 -20.18 -6.09
CA ASN A 499 4.94 -20.55 -7.30
C ASN A 499 3.51 -19.97 -7.29
N SER A 500 3.24 -18.99 -6.44
CA SER A 500 1.98 -18.25 -6.42
C SER A 500 2.13 -16.88 -7.05
N ASP A 501 0.99 -16.25 -7.36
CA ASP A 501 0.95 -14.89 -7.84
C ASP A 501 1.33 -13.90 -6.73
N SER A 502 2.07 -12.89 -7.08
CA SER A 502 2.45 -11.75 -6.24
C SER A 502 2.38 -10.45 -7.05
N PRO A 503 1.22 -10.09 -7.62
CA PRO A 503 1.11 -8.96 -8.54
C PRO A 503 1.36 -7.62 -7.85
N TYR A 504 1.15 -7.53 -6.54
CA TYR A 504 1.14 -6.29 -5.76
C TYR A 504 2.40 -6.06 -4.92
N MET A 505 3.45 -6.87 -5.11
CA MET A 505 4.74 -6.69 -4.42
C MET A 505 4.60 -6.73 -2.87
N LEU A 506 3.73 -7.62 -2.35
CA LEU A 506 3.41 -7.77 -0.92
C LEU A 506 3.83 -9.11 -0.32
N LEU A 507 4.65 -9.88 -1.05
CA LEU A 507 5.22 -11.15 -0.62
C LEU A 507 6.74 -11.14 -0.74
N VAL A 508 7.41 -11.59 0.30
CA VAL A 508 8.86 -11.87 0.29
C VAL A 508 9.07 -13.37 0.19
N SER A 509 9.99 -13.79 -0.66
CA SER A 509 10.46 -15.17 -0.75
C SER A 509 11.96 -15.20 -1.01
N SER A 510 12.61 -16.31 -0.71
CA SER A 510 14.02 -16.48 -0.99
C SER A 510 14.30 -16.70 -2.50
N ILE A 511 15.49 -16.27 -2.92
CA ILE A 511 16.03 -16.58 -4.24
C ILE A 511 16.22 -18.10 -4.35
N ASN A 512 15.95 -18.67 -5.54
CA ASN A 512 16.20 -20.07 -5.79
C ASN A 512 17.69 -20.39 -5.58
N LYS A 513 17.99 -21.45 -4.82
CA LYS A 513 19.36 -21.83 -4.46
C LYS A 513 20.28 -22.01 -5.69
N LYS A 514 19.74 -22.44 -6.84
CA LYS A 514 20.50 -22.58 -8.09
C LYS A 514 21.02 -21.25 -8.64
N LYS A 515 20.40 -20.13 -8.25
CA LYS A 515 20.77 -18.77 -8.65
C LYS A 515 21.61 -18.05 -7.59
N CYS A 516 21.92 -18.70 -6.46
CA CYS A 516 22.65 -18.13 -5.33
C CYS A 516 24.14 -18.48 -5.34
N PHE A 517 24.95 -17.56 -4.83
CA PHE A 517 26.37 -17.75 -4.51
C PHE A 517 26.54 -17.83 -2.99
N SER A 518 27.29 -18.83 -2.50
CA SER A 518 27.56 -18.97 -1.08
C SER A 518 28.55 -17.92 -0.59
N MET A 519 28.25 -17.30 0.56
CA MET A 519 29.20 -16.44 1.27
C MET A 519 30.27 -17.29 1.96
N THR A 520 31.53 -16.81 1.95
CA THR A 520 32.61 -17.40 2.75
C THR A 520 32.37 -17.18 4.25
N GLU A 521 33.05 -17.95 5.11
CA GLU A 521 32.94 -17.78 6.57
C GLU A 521 33.40 -16.38 7.04
N GLU A 522 34.36 -15.78 6.36
CA GLU A 522 34.82 -14.40 6.62
C GLU A 522 33.72 -13.38 6.25
N GLN A 523 33.07 -13.56 5.08
CA GLN A 523 31.99 -12.69 4.62
C GLN A 523 30.75 -12.77 5.53
N LYS A 524 30.44 -13.94 6.10
CA LYS A 524 29.34 -14.10 7.07
C LYS A 524 29.57 -13.32 8.37
N LYS A 525 30.83 -13.12 8.77
CA LYS A 525 31.23 -12.40 9.99
C LYS A 525 31.26 -10.88 9.83
N LEU A 526 31.12 -10.34 8.63
CA LEU A 526 31.09 -8.91 8.40
C LEU A 526 29.95 -8.24 9.20
N PHE A 527 30.18 -6.98 9.59
CA PHE A 527 29.15 -6.12 10.15
C PHE A 527 27.94 -6.04 9.20
N GLY A 528 26.71 -6.02 9.75
CA GLY A 528 25.47 -6.17 8.99
C GLY A 528 25.45 -5.43 7.64
N ILE A 529 25.70 -4.11 7.64
CA ILE A 529 25.64 -3.28 6.41
C ILE A 529 26.80 -3.58 5.44
N ASP A 530 27.95 -4.01 5.91
CA ASP A 530 29.12 -4.34 5.05
C ASP A 530 28.85 -5.53 4.13
N LYS A 531 27.88 -6.39 4.50
CA LYS A 531 27.40 -7.50 3.66
C LYS A 531 26.76 -7.03 2.35
N LEU A 532 26.35 -5.77 2.22
CA LEU A 532 25.72 -5.23 1.00
C LEU A 532 26.58 -5.40 -0.25
N ASN A 533 27.89 -5.26 -0.11
CA ASN A 533 28.82 -5.30 -1.24
C ASN A 533 29.12 -6.72 -1.74
N ILE A 534 28.61 -7.76 -1.08
CA ILE A 534 28.84 -9.16 -1.46
C ILE A 534 27.86 -9.56 -2.57
N LYS A 535 28.39 -10.09 -3.67
CA LYS A 535 27.56 -10.69 -4.72
C LYS A 535 27.01 -12.04 -4.24
N ARG A 536 25.71 -12.13 -3.96
CA ARG A 536 25.05 -13.30 -3.37
C ARG A 536 24.25 -14.14 -4.37
N SER A 537 23.96 -13.57 -5.56
CA SER A 537 23.16 -14.26 -6.57
C SER A 537 23.48 -13.76 -7.99
N GLU A 538 22.85 -14.35 -8.99
CA GLU A 538 22.86 -13.85 -10.37
C GLU A 538 22.17 -12.49 -10.53
N ILE A 539 21.28 -12.10 -9.56
CA ILE A 539 20.54 -10.84 -9.53
C ILE A 539 20.84 -10.04 -8.25
N PRO A 540 22.12 -9.62 -8.04
CA PRO A 540 22.58 -9.05 -6.78
C PRO A 540 21.86 -7.74 -6.40
N ALA A 541 21.40 -6.95 -7.37
CA ALA A 541 20.74 -5.66 -7.08
C ALA A 541 19.38 -5.79 -6.38
N VAL A 542 18.73 -6.95 -6.44
CA VAL A 542 17.43 -7.25 -5.84
C VAL A 542 17.49 -8.35 -4.78
N THR A 543 18.68 -8.87 -4.48
CA THR A 543 18.89 -9.92 -3.48
C THR A 543 19.33 -9.31 -2.16
N HIS A 544 18.49 -9.44 -1.13
CA HIS A 544 18.81 -8.94 0.21
C HIS A 544 19.92 -9.77 0.88
N VAL A 545 20.45 -9.30 2.03
CA VAL A 545 21.57 -9.96 2.74
C VAL A 545 21.26 -11.36 3.25
N ASP A 546 19.98 -11.68 3.43
CA ASP A 546 19.44 -13.00 3.81
C ASP A 546 18.98 -13.84 2.62
N TYR A 547 19.35 -13.47 1.39
CA TYR A 547 18.93 -14.11 0.14
C TYR A 547 17.43 -13.99 -0.17
N SER A 548 16.71 -13.10 0.48
CA SER A 548 15.31 -12.83 0.20
C SER A 548 15.11 -11.72 -0.84
N ALA A 549 13.91 -11.66 -1.41
CA ALA A 549 13.46 -10.58 -2.27
C ALA A 549 11.95 -10.36 -2.13
N ARG A 550 11.49 -9.10 -2.28
CA ARG A 550 10.07 -8.74 -2.33
C ARG A 550 9.60 -8.74 -3.77
N ILE A 551 8.85 -9.76 -4.15
CA ILE A 551 8.60 -10.15 -5.53
C ILE A 551 7.34 -9.48 -6.08
N GLN A 552 7.43 -9.00 -7.33
CA GLN A 552 6.28 -8.71 -8.18
C GLN A 552 6.24 -9.69 -9.33
N THR A 553 5.14 -10.44 -9.49
CA THR A 553 4.85 -11.19 -10.72
C THR A 553 4.14 -10.27 -11.72
N VAL A 554 4.65 -10.22 -12.96
CA VAL A 554 4.06 -9.42 -14.04
C VAL A 554 3.31 -10.34 -14.98
N HIS A 555 2.03 -9.98 -15.23
CA HIS A 555 1.10 -10.74 -16.05
C HIS A 555 0.75 -9.98 -17.33
N GLU A 556 0.70 -10.67 -18.47
CA GLU A 556 0.40 -10.06 -19.76
C GLU A 556 -0.99 -9.38 -19.78
N ASN A 557 -2.00 -10.04 -19.20
CA ASN A 557 -3.38 -9.55 -19.18
C ASN A 557 -3.60 -8.33 -18.28
N THR A 558 -2.69 -8.02 -17.36
CA THR A 558 -2.82 -6.90 -16.41
C THR A 558 -2.01 -5.68 -16.87
N ASN A 559 -0.75 -5.89 -17.33
CA ASN A 559 0.12 -4.82 -17.83
C ASN A 559 0.96 -5.32 -19.01
N LYS A 560 0.34 -5.37 -20.19
CA LYS A 560 0.93 -5.91 -21.40
C LYS A 560 2.24 -5.22 -21.77
N ARG A 561 2.29 -3.87 -21.73
CA ARG A 561 3.50 -3.11 -22.11
C ARG A 561 4.69 -3.42 -21.19
N TYR A 562 4.45 -3.52 -19.89
CA TYR A 562 5.52 -3.87 -18.94
C TYR A 562 5.93 -5.35 -19.05
N TYR A 563 4.99 -6.23 -19.32
CA TYR A 563 5.26 -7.65 -19.61
C TYR A 563 6.15 -7.81 -20.86
N GLU A 564 5.82 -7.12 -21.97
CA GLU A 564 6.61 -7.16 -23.20
C GLU A 564 8.02 -6.57 -22.99
N LEU A 565 8.17 -5.53 -22.16
CA LEU A 565 9.50 -5.02 -21.79
C LEU A 565 10.34 -6.07 -21.07
N LEU A 566 9.77 -6.76 -20.08
CA LEU A 566 10.44 -7.85 -19.35
C LEU A 566 10.81 -9.00 -20.28
N LYS A 567 9.90 -9.37 -21.16
CA LYS A 567 10.12 -10.42 -22.17
C LYS A 567 11.27 -10.06 -23.12
N LYS A 568 11.28 -8.80 -23.61
CA LYS A 568 12.37 -8.32 -24.46
C LYS A 568 13.70 -8.25 -23.73
N PHE A 569 13.72 -7.85 -22.48
CA PHE A 569 14.91 -7.89 -21.64
C PHE A 569 15.41 -9.32 -21.43
N LYS A 570 14.52 -10.29 -21.21
CA LYS A 570 14.84 -11.72 -21.13
C LYS A 570 15.47 -12.23 -22.44
N GLU A 571 14.95 -11.84 -23.61
CA GLU A 571 15.52 -12.23 -24.92
C GLU A 571 16.98 -11.76 -25.07
N ILE A 572 17.32 -10.57 -24.59
CA ILE A 572 18.66 -10.00 -24.68
C ILE A 572 19.61 -10.61 -23.66
N THR A 573 19.10 -10.90 -22.45
CA THR A 573 19.96 -11.15 -21.27
C THR A 573 19.85 -12.54 -20.66
N ASN A 574 18.89 -13.34 -21.09
CA ASN A 574 18.43 -14.58 -20.45
C ASN A 574 17.96 -14.40 -19.00
N CYS A 575 17.63 -13.17 -18.59
CA CYS A 575 17.15 -12.84 -17.24
C CYS A 575 15.73 -12.26 -17.33
N PRO A 576 14.68 -12.92 -16.81
CA PRO A 576 13.30 -12.44 -16.87
C PRO A 576 12.96 -11.47 -15.73
N VAL A 577 13.97 -10.84 -15.13
CA VAL A 577 13.85 -10.03 -13.92
C VAL A 577 14.35 -8.61 -14.17
N LEU A 578 13.63 -7.61 -13.68
CA LEU A 578 14.08 -6.20 -13.61
C LEU A 578 14.05 -5.70 -12.16
N VAL A 579 14.94 -4.78 -11.82
CA VAL A 579 14.77 -3.92 -10.64
C VAL A 579 13.53 -3.05 -10.88
N ASN A 580 12.60 -3.02 -9.91
CA ASN A 580 11.46 -2.13 -9.90
C ASN A 580 11.38 -1.37 -8.57
N THR A 581 11.41 -0.04 -8.64
CA THR A 581 11.20 0.83 -7.49
C THR A 581 10.32 2.01 -7.88
N SER A 582 9.66 2.64 -6.90
CA SER A 582 8.79 3.80 -7.12
C SER A 582 9.52 4.94 -7.84
N PHE A 583 8.84 5.62 -8.76
CA PHE A 583 9.40 6.77 -9.46
C PHE A 583 9.24 8.02 -8.58
N ASN A 584 10.24 8.28 -7.74
CA ASN A 584 10.33 9.41 -6.81
C ASN A 584 11.73 9.44 -6.18
N VAL A 585 12.04 10.53 -5.46
CA VAL A 585 13.16 10.60 -4.52
C VAL A 585 12.69 10.33 -3.08
N ARG A 586 13.60 10.34 -2.10
CA ARG A 586 13.25 10.24 -0.68
C ARG A 586 12.38 11.43 -0.26
N GLY A 587 11.32 11.17 0.50
CA GLY A 587 10.37 12.19 0.98
C GLY A 587 9.30 12.59 -0.05
N GLU A 588 9.53 12.33 -1.33
CA GLU A 588 8.59 12.63 -2.41
C GLU A 588 7.50 11.56 -2.52
N PRO A 589 6.20 11.91 -2.72
CA PRO A 589 5.20 10.98 -3.25
C PRO A 589 5.60 10.45 -4.63
N ILE A 590 5.13 9.28 -5.02
CA ILE A 590 5.35 8.76 -6.39
C ILE A 590 4.86 9.81 -7.40
N VAL A 591 5.63 10.05 -8.49
CA VAL A 591 5.27 11.01 -9.52
C VAL A 591 3.88 10.72 -10.09
N ASN A 592 3.08 11.76 -10.27
CA ASN A 592 1.71 11.65 -10.79
C ASN A 592 1.61 12.11 -12.23
N THR A 593 2.14 13.31 -12.53
CA THR A 593 2.02 13.97 -13.82
C THR A 593 3.28 13.78 -14.67
N PRO A 594 3.19 13.99 -16.01
CA PRO A 594 4.36 14.06 -16.89
C PRO A 594 5.41 15.09 -16.42
N LEU A 595 4.95 16.22 -15.88
CA LEU A 595 5.83 17.26 -15.34
C LEU A 595 6.60 16.77 -14.10
N ASP A 596 5.91 16.06 -13.16
CA ASP A 596 6.59 15.44 -12.00
C ASP A 596 7.66 14.45 -12.44
N ALA A 597 7.32 13.60 -13.43
CA ALA A 597 8.25 12.61 -13.97
C ALA A 597 9.48 13.27 -14.60
N PHE A 598 9.29 14.33 -15.38
CA PHE A 598 10.38 15.10 -15.98
C PHE A 598 11.23 15.81 -14.93
N ASN A 599 10.61 16.44 -13.93
CA ASN A 599 11.33 17.10 -12.83
C ASN A 599 12.19 16.10 -12.03
N CYS A 600 11.62 14.94 -11.66
CA CYS A 600 12.37 13.87 -10.98
C CYS A 600 13.49 13.32 -11.89
N PHE A 601 13.24 13.13 -13.18
CA PHE A 601 14.26 12.75 -14.16
C PHE A 601 15.40 13.77 -14.20
N MET A 602 15.10 15.05 -14.35
CA MET A 602 16.12 16.11 -14.43
C MET A 602 16.86 16.34 -13.10
N GLY A 603 16.18 16.16 -11.97
CA GLY A 603 16.74 16.37 -10.63
C GLY A 603 17.56 15.22 -10.06
N THR A 604 17.66 14.07 -10.76
CA THR A 604 18.37 12.86 -10.32
C THR A 604 19.37 12.38 -11.38
N ASP A 605 20.12 11.33 -11.09
CA ASP A 605 21.05 10.71 -12.06
C ASP A 605 20.38 9.57 -12.86
N LEU A 606 19.10 9.67 -13.18
CA LEU A 606 18.45 8.79 -14.16
C LEU A 606 19.03 9.02 -15.54
N ASP A 607 19.29 7.96 -16.30
CA ASP A 607 19.89 8.03 -17.63
C ASP A 607 18.83 8.35 -18.70
N LYS A 608 17.67 7.71 -18.60
CA LYS A 608 16.57 7.79 -19.57
C LYS A 608 15.24 8.01 -18.87
N LEU A 609 14.30 8.66 -19.59
CA LEU A 609 12.89 8.73 -19.25
C LEU A 609 12.06 8.20 -20.41
N VAL A 610 11.22 7.21 -20.14
CA VAL A 610 10.25 6.67 -21.09
C VAL A 610 8.86 6.98 -20.58
N ILE A 611 8.16 7.86 -21.28
CA ILE A 611 6.85 8.39 -20.88
C ILE A 611 5.88 8.31 -22.06
N GLY A 612 4.80 7.48 -21.93
CA GLY A 612 3.98 7.15 -23.09
C GLY A 612 4.84 6.57 -24.22
N ASN A 613 4.74 7.17 -25.39
CA ASN A 613 5.55 6.82 -26.57
C ASN A 613 6.80 7.73 -26.75
N PHE A 614 7.10 8.54 -25.74
CA PHE A 614 8.22 9.50 -25.78
C PHE A 614 9.43 8.93 -25.05
N TYR A 615 10.57 8.98 -25.72
CA TYR A 615 11.86 8.54 -25.23
C TYR A 615 12.79 9.75 -25.06
N LEU A 616 13.26 9.97 -23.83
CA LEU A 616 14.13 11.09 -23.47
C LEU A 616 15.49 10.59 -23.00
N ASP A 617 16.55 11.19 -23.54
CA ASP A 617 17.93 10.98 -23.11
C ASP A 617 18.39 12.14 -22.24
N LYS A 618 18.88 11.85 -21.02
CA LYS A 618 19.40 12.86 -20.10
C LYS A 618 20.47 13.75 -20.72
N LYS A 619 21.36 13.15 -21.49
CA LYS A 619 22.50 13.86 -22.12
C LYS A 619 22.07 14.85 -23.17
N LYS A 620 20.89 14.66 -23.78
CA LYS A 620 20.34 15.58 -24.80
C LYS A 620 19.56 16.73 -24.18
N GLN A 621 19.17 16.64 -22.87
CA GLN A 621 18.38 17.71 -22.25
C GLN A 621 19.18 18.96 -21.99
N ASN A 622 18.52 20.11 -22.09
CA ASN A 622 19.09 21.40 -21.70
C ASN A 622 19.42 21.39 -20.18
N GLN A 623 20.70 21.55 -19.84
CA GLN A 623 21.17 21.50 -18.45
C GLN A 623 20.62 22.64 -17.58
N ASN A 624 20.13 23.73 -18.17
CA ASN A 624 19.46 24.81 -17.44
C ASN A 624 18.10 24.37 -16.83
N LEU A 625 17.53 23.24 -17.28
CA LEU A 625 16.32 22.65 -16.74
C LEU A 625 16.61 21.77 -15.49
N LYS A 626 17.87 21.59 -15.14
CA LYS A 626 18.27 20.81 -13.95
C LYS A 626 17.90 21.57 -12.69
N LYS A 627 17.18 20.91 -11.79
CA LYS A 627 16.85 21.41 -10.44
C LYS A 627 17.64 20.64 -9.38
N ASP A 628 17.97 21.29 -8.26
CA ASP A 628 18.49 20.58 -7.09
C ASP A 628 17.35 19.90 -6.35
N TYR A 629 17.08 18.68 -6.74
CA TYR A 629 15.97 17.88 -6.24
C TYR A 629 16.24 17.24 -4.87
N SER A 630 17.50 17.29 -4.39
CA SER A 630 17.93 16.65 -3.14
C SER A 630 17.36 17.33 -1.88
N LYS A 631 16.94 18.59 -1.99
CA LYS A 631 16.43 19.42 -0.88
C LYS A 631 14.97 19.84 -1.03
N GLU A 632 14.29 19.42 -2.09
CA GLU A 632 12.93 19.88 -2.39
C GLU A 632 11.87 19.25 -1.49
N PHE A 633 12.14 18.06 -0.96
CA PHE A 633 11.21 17.33 -0.13
C PHE A 633 11.74 17.10 1.30
N GLU A 634 10.82 17.18 2.28
CA GLU A 634 11.15 16.87 3.67
C GLU A 634 11.55 15.40 3.80
N LEU A 635 12.69 15.13 4.43
CA LEU A 635 13.20 13.77 4.63
C LEU A 635 12.34 13.01 5.65
N ASP A 636 11.89 11.82 5.26
CA ASP A 636 11.13 10.89 6.10
C ASP A 636 12.03 9.98 6.99
#